data_54a9d71acc551ec4bfbda06af5fda5a1
#
_entry.id   54a9d71acc551ec4bfbda06af5fda5a1
#
_cell.length_a   1.000
_cell.length_b   1.000
_cell.length_c   1.000
_cell.angle_alpha   90.00
_cell.angle_beta   90.00
_cell.angle_gamma   90.00
#
_symmetry.space_group_name_H-M   'P 1'
#
loop_
_entity.id
_entity.type
_entity.pdbx_description
1 polymer ?
#
loop_
_entity_poly.entity_id
_entity_poly.type
_entity_poly.pdbx_seq_one_letter_code
_entity_poly.pdbx_strand_id
1 'polypeptide(L)'
;MPSQFFGLNIAYKGLLASNASLNTTYNNISNEQTEGYSRQQAVQQASPAIRVFQTYGCAGSGVDTVSIERVRNEFYDRKYWNANTSYGEYNMKQYYMAQMETYFKDDSTTMPGFKTIFDEFAVKGLQAVLTNPSSADTKTQFIGYAESLTTYFNGMAGNLETMQKDANDEIKSKIEEINSISSEIATLNKQINVIELTGSKANELRDRRTLLLDQLSEIASITTEEYPIVDANNPERETGANRFIIRINGGQVLVDGNDSRQLACVARTAYEKVNQTDIDGLYNVIWTDGQEFNLYDRTLGGCLQGLVEMRDGNNIESFSGTVTATGKKDVTDDKGVTKSHDTVTVEVTKAYLKDLNKCNLSDNGGKIKLGNQVFYYDSWSYTCSYDANGEPAYSYTFVISDETLNDRNLTNDRVGMAASVGESIDYQGIPYYMQQMNEWVRTFSQKFNDILNSGYDAYGASGNNLFSADHATDGEQYAFDKAFRYDLQKDGTMTVDMTDDSYHRMTAKNFNILKAMVDDCNLLATKKKASDGVEQSDLLNEIKDMMNDKDKMGFRGSTAGEFLQCVLSDVALNASNANTFYKNYKNIAGSIDTQRTSISGVDGDEEAINLVKYQNGYNLASKMVQTLTEIYDRLILQTGV
;
A
#
# COMPACT_ATOMS: atom_id res chain seq x y z
N MET A 1 -30.54 63.06 25.03
CA MET A 1 -30.72 62.34 26.30
C MET A 1 -30.93 60.86 25.98
N PRO A 2 -30.35 59.96 26.72
CA PRO A 2 -30.78 58.57 26.59
C PRO A 2 -32.29 58.51 26.82
N SER A 3 -32.99 57.66 26.07
CA SER A 3 -34.43 57.42 26.27
C SER A 3 -34.69 57.08 27.70
N GLN A 4 -35.86 57.51 28.26
CA GLN A 4 -36.28 57.09 29.61
C GLN A 4 -36.25 55.56 29.76
N PHE A 5 -36.41 54.79 28.67
CA PHE A 5 -36.34 53.35 28.59
C PHE A 5 -34.91 52.77 28.42
N PHE A 6 -33.86 53.56 28.59
CA PHE A 6 -32.47 53.17 28.37
C PHE A 6 -32.04 52.01 29.28
N GLY A 7 -32.40 52.10 30.57
CA GLY A 7 -32.13 51.02 31.54
C GLY A 7 -32.83 49.71 31.20
N LEU A 8 -34.08 49.77 30.68
CA LEU A 8 -34.83 48.60 30.23
C LEU A 8 -34.13 47.89 29.05
N ASN A 9 -33.60 48.68 28.11
CA ASN A 9 -32.85 48.12 26.96
C ASN A 9 -31.58 47.43 27.41
N ILE A 10 -30.82 47.96 28.39
CA ILE A 10 -29.64 47.30 28.95
C ILE A 10 -30.03 45.99 29.61
N ALA A 11 -31.09 45.98 30.44
CA ALA A 11 -31.57 44.76 31.10
C ALA A 11 -32.07 43.72 30.11
N TYR A 12 -32.77 44.13 29.03
CA TYR A 12 -33.24 43.25 27.98
C TYR A 12 -32.06 42.64 27.18
N LYS A 13 -31.03 43.39 26.83
CA LYS A 13 -29.81 42.86 26.20
C LYS A 13 -29.09 41.87 27.10
N GLY A 14 -29.00 42.13 28.41
CA GLY A 14 -28.42 41.19 29.37
C GLY A 14 -29.23 39.88 29.46
N LEU A 15 -30.56 39.96 29.37
CA LEU A 15 -31.44 38.79 29.36
C LEU A 15 -31.23 37.96 28.08
N LEU A 16 -31.16 38.58 26.90
CA LEU A 16 -30.90 37.91 25.64
C LEU A 16 -29.52 37.22 25.65
N ALA A 17 -28.49 37.90 26.15
CA ALA A 17 -27.14 37.36 26.21
C ALA A 17 -27.05 36.14 27.15
N SER A 18 -27.72 36.21 28.32
CA SER A 18 -27.78 35.09 29.25
C SER A 18 -28.57 33.93 28.70
N ASN A 19 -29.66 34.17 27.97
CA ASN A 19 -30.47 33.14 27.33
C ASN A 19 -29.68 32.45 26.19
N ALA A 20 -28.94 33.18 25.37
CA ALA A 20 -28.08 32.62 24.35
C ALA A 20 -27.02 31.69 24.98
N SER A 21 -26.37 32.12 26.06
CA SER A 21 -25.37 31.33 26.78
C SER A 21 -25.97 30.08 27.41
N LEU A 22 -27.18 30.17 28.02
CA LEU A 22 -27.91 29.03 28.55
C LEU A 22 -28.21 27.97 27.48
N ASN A 23 -28.75 28.42 26.34
CA ASN A 23 -29.07 27.51 25.23
C ASN A 23 -27.81 26.84 24.69
N THR A 24 -26.70 27.56 24.58
CA THR A 24 -25.41 27.01 24.16
C THR A 24 -24.91 25.94 25.15
N THR A 25 -24.99 26.25 26.47
CA THR A 25 -24.61 25.28 27.51
C THR A 25 -25.51 24.04 27.51
N TYR A 26 -26.82 24.17 27.32
CA TYR A 26 -27.70 23.00 27.16
C TYR A 26 -27.34 22.17 25.91
N ASN A 27 -27.00 22.81 24.80
CA ASN A 27 -26.56 22.13 23.58
C ASN A 27 -25.23 21.37 23.82
N ASN A 28 -24.27 21.98 24.51
CA ASN A 28 -23.00 21.34 24.87
C ASN A 28 -23.24 20.08 25.73
N ILE A 29 -23.99 20.20 26.83
CA ILE A 29 -24.30 19.06 27.71
C ILE A 29 -25.02 17.95 26.96
N SER A 30 -25.98 18.28 26.09
CA SER A 30 -26.74 17.28 25.33
C SER A 30 -25.89 16.52 24.32
N ASN A 31 -24.80 17.13 23.85
CA ASN A 31 -23.89 16.56 22.84
C ASN A 31 -22.52 16.15 23.41
N GLU A 32 -22.37 16.07 24.74
CA GLU A 32 -21.11 15.70 25.40
C GLU A 32 -20.52 14.38 24.87
N GLN A 33 -21.39 13.41 24.56
CA GLN A 33 -20.99 12.08 24.04
C GLN A 33 -21.14 11.93 22.54
N THR A 34 -21.49 13.01 21.84
CA THR A 34 -21.63 12.97 20.37
C THR A 34 -20.24 13.01 19.74
N GLU A 35 -19.89 11.98 18.95
CA GLU A 35 -18.59 11.88 18.29
C GLU A 35 -18.36 13.08 17.35
N GLY A 36 -17.17 13.68 17.45
CA GLY A 36 -16.78 14.82 16.63
C GLY A 36 -17.38 16.17 17.04
N TYR A 37 -18.25 16.21 18.06
CA TYR A 37 -18.83 17.45 18.55
C TYR A 37 -17.77 18.32 19.24
N SER A 38 -17.76 19.63 18.90
CA SER A 38 -16.89 20.61 19.55
C SER A 38 -17.71 21.50 20.47
N ARG A 39 -17.21 21.76 21.68
CA ARG A 39 -17.78 22.72 22.61
C ARG A 39 -18.03 24.05 21.93
N GLN A 40 -19.23 24.61 22.12
CA GLN A 40 -19.60 25.90 21.60
C GLN A 40 -19.61 26.97 22.69
N GLN A 41 -19.31 28.19 22.33
CA GLN A 41 -19.30 29.34 23.24
C GLN A 41 -19.99 30.53 22.61
N ALA A 42 -20.88 31.19 23.36
CA ALA A 42 -21.48 32.46 22.97
C ALA A 42 -20.45 33.61 23.13
N VAL A 43 -20.05 34.20 22.01
CA VAL A 43 -19.14 35.35 22.00
C VAL A 43 -19.93 36.62 22.31
N GLN A 44 -19.60 37.27 23.42
CA GLN A 44 -20.27 38.47 23.90
C GLN A 44 -19.35 39.68 23.83
N GLN A 45 -19.90 40.81 23.39
CA GLN A 45 -19.19 42.07 23.28
C GLN A 45 -20.00 43.19 23.97
N ALA A 46 -19.30 44.15 24.61
CA ALA A 46 -19.95 45.33 25.14
C ALA A 46 -20.57 46.16 23.99
N SER A 47 -21.87 46.46 24.10
CA SER A 47 -22.53 47.30 23.10
C SER A 47 -21.89 48.69 23.05
N PRO A 48 -21.88 49.37 21.86
CA PRO A 48 -21.29 50.69 21.71
C PRO A 48 -21.88 51.67 22.73
N ALA A 49 -21.02 52.38 23.45
CA ALA A 49 -21.45 53.37 24.44
C ALA A 49 -22.15 54.58 23.75
N ILE A 50 -23.23 55.02 24.37
CA ILE A 50 -24.00 56.18 23.87
C ILE A 50 -23.48 57.45 24.52
N ARG A 51 -23.20 58.50 23.70
CA ARG A 51 -22.79 59.80 24.21
C ARG A 51 -23.95 60.50 24.93
N VAL A 52 -23.70 60.87 26.16
CA VAL A 52 -24.66 61.56 27.03
C VAL A 52 -24.15 62.98 27.26
N PHE A 53 -24.98 63.99 26.97
CA PHE A 53 -24.62 65.38 27.17
C PHE A 53 -24.75 65.83 28.65
N GLN A 54 -24.12 65.03 29.52
CA GLN A 54 -24.02 65.32 30.96
C GLN A 54 -22.57 65.09 31.44
N THR A 55 -22.30 65.37 32.72
CA THR A 55 -20.96 65.40 33.32
C THR A 55 -20.18 64.08 33.18
N TYR A 56 -20.82 62.91 32.96
CA TYR A 56 -20.15 61.61 32.78
C TYR A 56 -19.93 61.21 31.32
N GLY A 57 -20.27 62.02 30.36
CA GLY A 57 -19.82 61.91 28.95
C GLY A 57 -20.41 60.75 28.15
N CYS A 58 -20.15 59.49 28.49
CA CYS A 58 -20.66 58.32 27.79
C CYS A 58 -21.30 57.33 28.75
N ALA A 59 -22.40 56.68 28.35
CA ALA A 59 -23.08 55.63 29.09
C ALA A 59 -22.98 54.29 28.30
N GLY A 60 -22.66 53.21 29.04
CA GLY A 60 -22.65 51.86 28.46
C GLY A 60 -24.06 51.41 28.09
N SER A 61 -24.23 50.74 26.96
CA SER A 61 -25.54 50.34 26.40
C SER A 61 -25.88 48.86 26.53
N GLY A 62 -25.14 48.15 27.38
CA GLY A 62 -25.36 46.72 27.65
C GLY A 62 -24.38 45.78 26.90
N VAL A 63 -24.80 44.57 26.66
CA VAL A 63 -24.03 43.52 26.00
C VAL A 63 -24.77 42.97 24.77
N ASP A 64 -24.06 42.75 23.71
CA ASP A 64 -24.55 42.07 22.50
C ASP A 64 -23.90 40.72 22.37
N THR A 65 -24.64 39.65 22.03
CA THR A 65 -24.11 38.37 21.61
C THR A 65 -23.84 38.48 20.12
N VAL A 66 -22.57 38.33 19.72
CA VAL A 66 -22.11 38.54 18.35
C VAL A 66 -22.26 37.27 17.53
N SER A 67 -21.83 36.14 18.10
CA SER A 67 -21.85 34.84 17.46
C SER A 67 -21.87 33.70 18.50
N ILE A 68 -22.19 32.49 18.06
CA ILE A 68 -21.92 31.27 18.76
C ILE A 68 -20.84 30.54 17.98
N GLU A 69 -19.68 30.31 18.59
CA GLU A 69 -18.52 29.76 17.91
C GLU A 69 -18.07 28.47 18.60
N ARG A 70 -17.57 27.52 17.81
CA ARG A 70 -16.95 26.30 18.34
C ARG A 70 -15.54 26.61 18.88
N VAL A 71 -15.20 25.99 19.99
CA VAL A 71 -13.87 26.06 20.58
C VAL A 71 -13.02 24.97 19.96
N ARG A 72 -12.12 25.33 19.04
CA ARG A 72 -11.27 24.37 18.35
C ARG A 72 -9.91 24.96 18.01
N ASN A 73 -8.89 24.11 17.91
CA ASN A 73 -7.53 24.51 17.57
C ASN A 73 -7.02 23.67 16.40
N GLU A 74 -6.94 24.28 15.21
CA GLU A 74 -6.49 23.65 13.96
C GLU A 74 -5.08 23.07 14.02
N PHE A 75 -4.21 23.59 14.90
CA PHE A 75 -2.88 23.03 15.08
C PHE A 75 -2.93 21.57 15.59
N TYR A 76 -3.82 21.28 16.54
CA TYR A 76 -4.00 19.93 17.03
C TYR A 76 -4.74 19.04 16.05
N ASP A 77 -5.64 19.59 15.24
CA ASP A 77 -6.30 18.86 14.16
C ASP A 77 -5.27 18.37 13.13
N ARG A 78 -4.40 19.27 12.63
CA ARG A 78 -3.32 18.88 11.70
C ARG A 78 -2.35 17.87 12.29
N LYS A 79 -1.99 18.01 13.58
CA LYS A 79 -1.16 17.01 14.27
C LYS A 79 -1.83 15.65 14.34
N TYR A 80 -3.13 15.64 14.64
CA TYR A 80 -3.91 14.43 14.68
C TYR A 80 -3.97 13.75 13.31
N TRP A 81 -4.28 14.48 12.24
CA TRP A 81 -4.32 13.93 10.88
C TRP A 81 -2.99 13.31 10.48
N ASN A 82 -1.86 13.98 10.74
CA ASN A 82 -0.55 13.43 10.45
C ASN A 82 -0.24 12.14 11.24
N ALA A 83 -0.61 12.10 12.51
CA ALA A 83 -0.42 10.91 13.34
C ALA A 83 -1.37 9.77 12.92
N ASN A 84 -2.61 10.10 12.56
CA ASN A 84 -3.63 9.17 12.12
C ASN A 84 -3.27 8.55 10.75
N THR A 85 -2.66 9.33 9.85
CA THR A 85 -2.10 8.84 8.58
C THR A 85 -1.04 7.76 8.83
N SER A 86 -0.09 8.01 9.72
CA SER A 86 0.93 7.00 10.07
C SER A 86 0.31 5.78 10.78
N TYR A 87 -0.69 5.99 11.62
CA TYR A 87 -1.44 4.91 12.26
C TYR A 87 -2.13 4.03 11.22
N GLY A 88 -2.84 4.62 10.24
CA GLY A 88 -3.52 3.88 9.16
C GLY A 88 -2.55 3.04 8.33
N GLU A 89 -1.38 3.58 7.97
CA GLU A 89 -0.34 2.87 7.23
C GLU A 89 0.14 1.61 7.98
N TYR A 90 0.54 1.78 9.25
CA TYR A 90 1.06 0.65 10.03
C TYR A 90 -0.02 -0.30 10.53
N ASN A 91 -1.29 0.11 10.56
CA ASN A 91 -2.43 -0.76 10.83
C ASN A 91 -2.56 -1.83 9.72
N MET A 92 -2.51 -1.42 8.46
CA MET A 92 -2.57 -2.35 7.33
C MET A 92 -1.32 -3.24 7.26
N LYS A 93 -0.13 -2.66 7.41
CA LYS A 93 1.13 -3.42 7.44
C LYS A 93 1.12 -4.49 8.54
N GLN A 94 0.70 -4.13 9.74
CA GLN A 94 0.62 -5.07 10.87
C GLN A 94 -0.36 -6.21 10.58
N TYR A 95 -1.53 -5.88 10.03
CA TYR A 95 -2.56 -6.87 9.72
C TYR A 95 -2.06 -7.93 8.71
N TYR A 96 -1.56 -7.48 7.56
CA TYR A 96 -1.08 -8.37 6.51
C TYR A 96 0.21 -9.12 6.88
N MET A 97 1.15 -8.46 7.58
CA MET A 97 2.38 -9.13 8.04
C MET A 97 2.11 -10.21 9.10
N ALA A 98 1.15 -9.99 10.00
CA ALA A 98 0.76 -11.00 10.99
C ALA A 98 0.07 -12.20 10.33
N GLN A 99 -0.73 -11.97 9.28
CA GLN A 99 -1.34 -13.04 8.49
C GLN A 99 -0.26 -13.83 7.72
N MET A 100 0.69 -13.14 7.09
CA MET A 100 1.82 -13.75 6.39
C MET A 100 2.67 -14.59 7.35
N GLU A 101 3.00 -14.08 8.54
CA GLU A 101 3.74 -14.82 9.58
C GLU A 101 3.03 -16.13 9.93
N THR A 102 1.69 -16.12 9.99
CA THR A 102 0.91 -17.34 10.26
C THR A 102 1.06 -18.37 9.16
N TYR A 103 1.11 -17.98 7.89
CA TYR A 103 1.31 -18.91 6.77
C TYR A 103 2.73 -19.51 6.74
N PHE A 104 3.75 -18.74 7.09
CA PHE A 104 5.13 -19.22 7.13
C PHE A 104 5.51 -19.97 8.42
N LYS A 105 4.62 -20.01 9.42
CA LYS A 105 4.90 -20.66 10.70
C LYS A 105 5.22 -22.14 10.52
N ASP A 106 6.31 -22.59 11.14
CA ASP A 106 6.73 -23.99 11.21
C ASP A 106 6.70 -24.44 12.68
N ASP A 107 5.67 -25.21 13.03
CA ASP A 107 5.58 -25.93 14.28
C ASP A 107 5.52 -27.43 13.95
N SER A 108 6.62 -28.12 14.18
CA SER A 108 6.83 -29.52 13.80
C SER A 108 5.78 -30.49 14.33
N THR A 109 4.92 -30.05 15.24
CA THR A 109 3.89 -30.90 15.88
C THR A 109 2.48 -30.64 15.39
N THR A 110 2.12 -29.38 15.14
CA THR A 110 0.74 -28.97 14.80
C THR A 110 0.61 -28.40 13.41
N MET A 111 1.64 -27.74 12.89
CA MET A 111 1.68 -27.14 11.56
C MET A 111 3.06 -27.40 10.94
N PRO A 112 3.25 -28.54 10.23
CA PRO A 112 4.51 -28.82 9.56
C PRO A 112 4.77 -27.77 8.48
N GLY A 113 5.80 -26.96 8.69
CA GLY A 113 6.23 -25.94 7.75
C GLY A 113 7.38 -26.43 6.88
N PHE A 114 8.06 -25.49 6.23
CA PHE A 114 9.10 -25.79 5.26
C PHE A 114 10.20 -26.70 5.81
N LYS A 115 10.74 -26.38 7.00
CA LYS A 115 11.87 -27.16 7.54
C LYS A 115 11.48 -28.61 7.78
N THR A 116 10.32 -28.84 8.35
CA THR A 116 9.82 -30.18 8.62
C THR A 116 9.66 -30.98 7.33
N ILE A 117 9.03 -30.39 6.30
CA ILE A 117 8.80 -31.03 5.00
C ILE A 117 10.13 -31.25 4.25
N PHE A 118 11.00 -30.25 4.27
CA PHE A 118 12.32 -30.35 3.64
C PHE A 118 13.21 -31.42 4.33
N ASP A 119 13.19 -31.51 5.65
CA ASP A 119 13.93 -32.51 6.40
C ASP A 119 13.37 -33.93 6.10
N GLU A 120 12.07 -34.08 5.86
CA GLU A 120 11.50 -35.36 5.42
C GLU A 120 12.02 -35.75 4.04
N PHE A 121 12.10 -34.82 3.10
CA PHE A 121 12.67 -35.05 1.79
C PHE A 121 14.19 -35.27 1.84
N ALA A 122 14.95 -34.31 2.38
CA ALA A 122 16.40 -34.25 2.29
C ALA A 122 17.12 -35.20 3.26
N VAL A 123 16.52 -35.51 4.42
CA VAL A 123 17.12 -36.39 5.44
C VAL A 123 16.48 -37.76 5.41
N LYS A 124 15.15 -37.89 5.61
CA LYS A 124 14.49 -39.20 5.68
C LYS A 124 14.45 -39.90 4.31
N GLY A 125 13.93 -39.24 3.29
CA GLY A 125 13.74 -39.80 1.95
C GLY A 125 15.07 -40.13 1.29
N LEU A 126 15.97 -39.14 1.21
CA LEU A 126 17.27 -39.35 0.58
C LEU A 126 18.11 -40.37 1.30
N GLN A 127 18.13 -40.43 2.65
CA GLN A 127 18.86 -41.41 3.41
C GLN A 127 18.32 -42.85 3.20
N ALA A 128 17.01 -42.99 3.00
CA ALA A 128 16.40 -44.30 2.69
C ALA A 128 16.91 -44.83 1.35
N VAL A 129 16.93 -43.99 0.31
CA VAL A 129 17.47 -44.40 -1.01
C VAL A 129 18.98 -44.60 -0.97
N LEU A 130 19.75 -43.75 -0.24
CA LEU A 130 21.19 -43.94 -0.05
C LEU A 130 21.52 -45.29 0.59
N THR A 131 20.67 -45.78 1.50
CA THR A 131 20.87 -47.04 2.21
C THR A 131 20.48 -48.24 1.35
N ASN A 132 19.45 -48.10 0.50
CA ASN A 132 18.96 -49.19 -0.36
C ASN A 132 18.55 -48.65 -1.76
N PRO A 133 19.51 -48.31 -2.61
CA PRO A 133 19.26 -47.65 -3.89
C PRO A 133 18.60 -48.52 -4.96
N SER A 134 18.64 -49.86 -4.80
CA SER A 134 17.97 -50.79 -5.72
C SER A 134 16.48 -50.99 -5.42
N SER A 135 16.01 -50.61 -4.22
CA SER A 135 14.62 -50.83 -3.82
C SER A 135 13.67 -49.80 -4.44
N ALA A 136 12.64 -50.34 -5.12
CA ALA A 136 11.57 -49.50 -5.66
C ALA A 136 10.79 -48.78 -4.52
N ASP A 137 10.60 -49.45 -3.38
CA ASP A 137 9.87 -48.86 -2.24
C ASP A 137 10.55 -47.61 -1.69
N THR A 138 11.90 -47.63 -1.53
CA THR A 138 12.65 -46.45 -1.03
C THR A 138 12.65 -45.32 -2.03
N LYS A 139 12.73 -45.60 -3.33
CA LYS A 139 12.64 -44.60 -4.40
C LYS A 139 11.23 -43.98 -4.46
N THR A 140 10.17 -44.80 -4.41
CA THR A 140 8.80 -44.32 -4.38
C THR A 140 8.53 -43.44 -3.16
N GLN A 141 9.03 -43.83 -1.98
CA GLN A 141 8.92 -43.04 -0.77
C GLN A 141 9.65 -41.67 -0.91
N PHE A 142 10.84 -41.68 -1.51
CA PHE A 142 11.60 -40.45 -1.77
C PHE A 142 10.86 -39.49 -2.72
N ILE A 143 10.29 -40.04 -3.82
CA ILE A 143 9.48 -39.26 -4.77
C ILE A 143 8.23 -38.70 -4.06
N GLY A 144 7.57 -39.48 -3.19
CA GLY A 144 6.44 -38.99 -2.39
C GLY A 144 6.79 -37.85 -1.42
N TYR A 145 7.98 -37.87 -0.82
CA TYR A 145 8.46 -36.70 -0.05
C TYR A 145 8.77 -35.48 -0.92
N ALA A 146 9.31 -35.69 -2.14
CA ALA A 146 9.51 -34.63 -3.09
C ALA A 146 8.17 -34.01 -3.56
N GLU A 147 7.13 -34.84 -3.77
CA GLU A 147 5.77 -34.37 -4.09
C GLU A 147 5.15 -33.57 -2.94
N SER A 148 5.38 -33.99 -1.69
CA SER A 148 4.95 -33.23 -0.51
C SER A 148 5.61 -31.85 -0.47
N LEU A 149 6.89 -31.74 -0.86
CA LEU A 149 7.62 -30.48 -0.93
C LEU A 149 7.04 -29.56 -2.02
N THR A 150 6.76 -30.10 -3.23
CA THR A 150 6.16 -29.27 -4.30
C THR A 150 4.75 -28.81 -3.93
N THR A 151 3.94 -29.67 -3.32
CA THR A 151 2.59 -29.34 -2.82
C THR A 151 2.64 -28.22 -1.77
N TYR A 152 3.63 -28.24 -0.88
CA TYR A 152 3.82 -27.17 0.10
C TYR A 152 4.06 -25.82 -0.57
N PHE A 153 4.96 -25.74 -1.56
CA PHE A 153 5.23 -24.51 -2.29
C PHE A 153 4.01 -24.00 -3.04
N ASN A 154 3.27 -24.89 -3.71
CA ASN A 154 2.03 -24.51 -4.41
C ASN A 154 0.98 -23.94 -3.43
N GLY A 155 0.80 -24.56 -2.27
CA GLY A 155 -0.11 -24.08 -1.22
C GLY A 155 0.29 -22.71 -0.68
N MET A 156 1.59 -22.51 -0.41
CA MET A 156 2.11 -21.22 0.05
C MET A 156 1.94 -20.11 -1.00
N ALA A 157 2.26 -20.41 -2.27
CA ALA A 157 2.05 -19.46 -3.36
C ALA A 157 0.56 -19.10 -3.49
N GLY A 158 -0.36 -20.07 -3.43
CA GLY A 158 -1.80 -19.83 -3.45
C GLY A 158 -2.30 -18.95 -2.30
N ASN A 159 -1.77 -19.14 -1.09
CA ASN A 159 -2.08 -18.30 0.06
C ASN A 159 -1.61 -16.86 -0.13
N LEU A 160 -0.39 -16.66 -0.65
CA LEU A 160 0.16 -15.32 -0.92
C LEU A 160 -0.58 -14.61 -2.06
N GLU A 161 -0.98 -15.34 -3.13
CA GLU A 161 -1.83 -14.78 -4.20
C GLU A 161 -3.20 -14.34 -3.66
N THR A 162 -3.80 -15.14 -2.78
CA THR A 162 -5.07 -14.79 -2.13
C THR A 162 -4.92 -13.51 -1.31
N MET A 163 -3.84 -13.42 -0.53
CA MET A 163 -3.54 -12.22 0.26
C MET A 163 -3.30 -10.99 -0.62
N GLN A 164 -2.62 -11.14 -1.78
CA GLN A 164 -2.41 -10.05 -2.74
C GLN A 164 -3.75 -9.58 -3.32
N LYS A 165 -4.66 -10.52 -3.61
CA LYS A 165 -6.01 -10.22 -4.06
C LYS A 165 -6.82 -9.47 -2.99
N ASP A 166 -6.77 -9.93 -1.74
CA ASP A 166 -7.47 -9.28 -0.63
C ASP A 166 -6.99 -7.84 -0.43
N ALA A 167 -5.66 -7.61 -0.47
CA ALA A 167 -5.10 -6.26 -0.40
C ALA A 167 -5.54 -5.38 -1.58
N ASN A 168 -5.66 -5.96 -2.78
CA ASN A 168 -6.14 -5.27 -3.97
C ASN A 168 -7.63 -4.87 -3.86
N ASP A 169 -8.46 -5.77 -3.36
CA ASP A 169 -9.89 -5.51 -3.17
C ASP A 169 -10.12 -4.48 -2.05
N GLU A 170 -9.28 -4.48 -1.01
CA GLU A 170 -9.30 -3.47 0.04
C GLU A 170 -8.87 -2.10 -0.48
N ILE A 171 -7.87 -2.01 -1.37
CA ILE A 171 -7.53 -0.74 -2.06
C ILE A 171 -8.75 -0.17 -2.77
N LYS A 172 -9.50 -1.00 -3.50
CA LYS A 172 -10.73 -0.55 -4.17
C LYS A 172 -11.76 -0.02 -3.18
N SER A 173 -11.98 -0.72 -2.07
CA SER A 173 -12.89 -0.28 -1.01
C SER A 173 -12.47 1.07 -0.42
N LYS A 174 -11.17 1.28 -0.18
CA LYS A 174 -10.65 2.55 0.33
C LYS A 174 -10.78 3.70 -0.67
N ILE A 175 -10.64 3.44 -1.97
CA ILE A 175 -10.89 4.44 -3.02
C ILE A 175 -12.38 4.83 -3.06
N GLU A 176 -13.30 3.86 -2.95
CA GLU A 176 -14.74 4.14 -2.88
C GLU A 176 -15.10 4.96 -1.62
N GLU A 177 -14.44 4.69 -0.49
CA GLU A 177 -14.59 5.45 0.76
C GLU A 177 -14.09 6.90 0.59
N ILE A 178 -12.91 7.13 -0.03
CA ILE A 178 -12.41 8.48 -0.37
C ILE A 178 -13.43 9.23 -1.22
N ASN A 179 -13.98 8.60 -2.24
CA ASN A 179 -14.98 9.19 -3.14
C ASN A 179 -16.25 9.60 -2.38
N SER A 180 -16.73 8.76 -1.49
CA SER A 180 -17.90 9.05 -0.66
C SER A 180 -17.65 10.23 0.27
N ILE A 181 -16.54 10.20 1.02
CA ILE A 181 -16.15 11.26 1.95
C ILE A 181 -15.95 12.59 1.21
N SER A 182 -15.27 12.60 0.08
CA SER A 182 -15.03 13.83 -0.70
C SER A 182 -16.31 14.46 -1.20
N SER A 183 -17.29 13.65 -1.65
CA SER A 183 -18.59 14.14 -2.10
C SER A 183 -19.44 14.69 -0.95
N GLU A 184 -19.41 14.03 0.22
CA GLU A 184 -20.09 14.53 1.43
C GLU A 184 -19.48 15.85 1.90
N ILE A 185 -18.14 15.98 1.91
CA ILE A 185 -17.46 17.24 2.28
C ILE A 185 -17.82 18.37 1.31
N ALA A 186 -17.84 18.13 0.00
CA ALA A 186 -18.25 19.14 -0.97
C ALA A 186 -19.70 19.61 -0.72
N THR A 187 -20.59 18.69 -0.37
CA THR A 187 -21.99 19.01 0.00
C THR A 187 -22.05 19.82 1.29
N LEU A 188 -21.29 19.44 2.32
CA LEU A 188 -21.19 20.20 3.57
C LEU A 188 -20.63 21.60 3.36
N ASN A 189 -19.60 21.77 2.53
CA ASN A 189 -19.05 23.07 2.20
C ASN A 189 -20.11 24.00 1.60
N LYS A 190 -20.95 23.48 0.71
CA LYS A 190 -22.07 24.25 0.15
C LYS A 190 -23.07 24.66 1.22
N GLN A 191 -23.44 23.76 2.13
CA GLN A 191 -24.39 24.04 3.22
C GLN A 191 -23.81 25.04 4.22
N ILE A 192 -22.54 24.89 4.59
CA ILE A 192 -21.79 25.83 5.47
C ILE A 192 -21.83 27.24 4.85
N ASN A 193 -21.46 27.36 3.59
CA ASN A 193 -21.42 28.65 2.91
C ASN A 193 -22.80 29.33 2.85
N VAL A 194 -23.88 28.56 2.62
CA VAL A 194 -25.25 29.11 2.63
C VAL A 194 -25.62 29.70 3.99
N ILE A 195 -25.26 29.04 5.08
CA ILE A 195 -25.53 29.53 6.45
C ILE A 195 -24.64 30.71 6.78
N GLU A 196 -23.34 30.65 6.47
CA GLU A 196 -22.37 31.65 6.86
C GLU A 196 -22.48 32.99 6.06
N LEU A 197 -23.01 32.93 4.84
CA LEU A 197 -23.41 34.13 4.07
C LEU A 197 -24.47 34.97 4.80
N THR A 198 -25.26 34.37 5.69
CA THR A 198 -26.26 35.12 6.50
C THR A 198 -25.68 35.74 7.76
N GLY A 199 -24.37 35.55 8.04
CA GLY A 199 -23.68 36.03 9.22
C GLY A 199 -23.73 35.07 10.43
N SER A 200 -24.29 33.88 10.29
CA SER A 200 -24.31 32.85 11.32
C SER A 200 -23.11 31.89 11.14
N LYS A 201 -22.70 31.15 12.17
CA LYS A 201 -21.69 30.08 12.06
C LYS A 201 -22.36 28.71 11.99
N ALA A 202 -21.93 27.87 11.06
CA ALA A 202 -22.48 26.53 10.84
C ALA A 202 -21.68 25.46 11.64
N ASN A 203 -21.70 25.58 12.99
CA ASN A 203 -20.81 24.83 13.89
C ASN A 203 -20.96 23.29 13.71
N GLU A 204 -22.18 22.76 13.74
CA GLU A 204 -22.44 21.32 13.63
C GLU A 204 -22.01 20.75 12.27
N LEU A 205 -22.21 21.49 11.18
CA LEU A 205 -21.75 21.08 9.84
C LEU A 205 -20.23 21.12 9.72
N ARG A 206 -19.61 22.11 10.35
CA ARG A 206 -18.13 22.18 10.44
C ARG A 206 -17.55 21.05 11.30
N ASP A 207 -18.23 20.63 12.35
CA ASP A 207 -17.85 19.48 13.17
C ASP A 207 -17.97 18.18 12.35
N ARG A 208 -19.08 17.98 11.63
CA ARG A 208 -19.26 16.85 10.72
C ARG A 208 -18.17 16.79 9.65
N ARG A 209 -17.85 17.96 9.03
CA ARG A 209 -16.75 18.06 8.06
C ARG A 209 -15.42 17.64 8.67
N THR A 210 -15.14 18.04 9.91
CA THR A 210 -13.89 17.69 10.58
C THR A 210 -13.81 16.19 10.91
N LEU A 211 -14.92 15.57 11.32
CA LEU A 211 -14.98 14.12 11.53
C LEU A 211 -14.68 13.34 10.24
N LEU A 212 -15.21 13.80 9.10
CA LEU A 212 -14.87 13.22 7.79
C LEU A 212 -13.40 13.41 7.41
N LEU A 213 -12.78 14.52 7.79
CA LEU A 213 -11.34 14.74 7.62
C LEU A 213 -10.52 13.80 8.50
N ASP A 214 -10.98 13.52 9.72
CA ASP A 214 -10.35 12.55 10.60
C ASP A 214 -10.36 11.15 9.95
N GLN A 215 -11.49 10.71 9.40
CA GLN A 215 -11.61 9.45 8.66
C GLN A 215 -10.74 9.44 7.40
N LEU A 216 -10.76 10.50 6.60
CA LEU A 216 -9.97 10.60 5.38
C LEU A 216 -8.46 10.56 5.66
N SER A 217 -8.02 11.16 6.79
CA SER A 217 -6.61 11.18 7.20
C SER A 217 -6.05 9.82 7.57
N GLU A 218 -6.89 8.87 7.98
CA GLU A 218 -6.49 7.47 8.20
C GLU A 218 -6.23 6.75 6.88
N ILE A 219 -7.03 7.07 5.84
CA ILE A 219 -6.93 6.41 4.54
C ILE A 219 -5.74 6.93 3.74
N ALA A 220 -5.52 8.25 3.74
CA ALA A 220 -4.43 8.88 2.99
C ALA A 220 -3.98 10.19 3.64
N SER A 221 -2.77 10.63 3.33
CA SER A 221 -2.24 11.92 3.79
C SER A 221 -3.00 13.07 3.16
N ILE A 222 -3.52 13.99 3.98
CA ILE A 222 -4.29 15.14 3.55
C ILE A 222 -3.65 16.46 3.99
N THR A 223 -3.87 17.49 3.18
CA THR A 223 -3.63 18.89 3.56
C THR A 223 -4.87 19.70 3.29
N THR A 224 -5.20 20.61 4.21
CA THR A 224 -6.40 21.44 4.12
C THR A 224 -6.04 22.91 4.15
N GLU A 225 -6.76 23.70 3.35
CA GLU A 225 -6.63 25.17 3.29
C GLU A 225 -8.03 25.77 3.25
N GLU A 226 -8.26 26.83 4.01
CA GLU A 226 -9.53 27.57 4.01
C GLU A 226 -9.26 29.06 3.75
N TYR A 227 -9.88 29.61 2.72
CA TYR A 227 -9.73 30.99 2.31
C TYR A 227 -11.08 31.73 2.31
N PRO A 228 -11.20 32.93 2.89
CA PRO A 228 -12.41 33.70 2.80
C PRO A 228 -12.68 34.13 1.35
N ILE A 229 -13.93 34.04 0.93
CA ILE A 229 -14.37 34.56 -0.36
C ILE A 229 -14.70 36.02 -0.21
N VAL A 230 -13.99 36.88 -0.96
CA VAL A 230 -14.18 38.32 -0.96
C VAL A 230 -15.20 38.75 -2.01
N ASP A 231 -15.84 39.91 -1.78
CA ASP A 231 -16.75 40.52 -2.75
C ASP A 231 -15.99 40.96 -4.01
N ALA A 232 -16.45 40.51 -5.18
CA ALA A 232 -15.82 40.84 -6.46
C ALA A 232 -15.75 42.37 -6.75
N ASN A 233 -16.68 43.13 -6.21
CA ASN A 233 -16.72 44.60 -6.37
C ASN A 233 -15.97 45.36 -5.27
N ASN A 234 -15.72 44.71 -4.13
CA ASN A 234 -14.98 45.26 -3.01
C ASN A 234 -14.09 44.19 -2.34
N PRO A 235 -12.84 44.01 -2.81
CA PRO A 235 -11.94 42.95 -2.32
C PRO A 235 -11.57 43.05 -0.83
N GLU A 236 -11.81 44.19 -0.19
CA GLU A 236 -11.59 44.36 1.27
C GLU A 236 -12.77 43.84 2.10
N ARG A 237 -13.88 43.45 1.45
CA ARG A 237 -15.07 42.94 2.11
C ARG A 237 -15.19 41.45 1.93
N GLU A 238 -15.07 40.72 3.02
CA GLU A 238 -15.39 39.30 3.06
C GLU A 238 -16.91 39.07 2.92
N THR A 239 -17.29 38.07 2.14
CA THR A 239 -18.70 37.69 1.95
C THR A 239 -19.27 36.89 3.11
N GLY A 240 -18.41 36.32 3.97
CA GLY A 240 -18.75 35.37 5.01
C GLY A 240 -18.64 33.91 4.56
N ALA A 241 -18.66 33.62 3.25
CA ALA A 241 -18.40 32.30 2.71
C ALA A 241 -16.90 32.03 2.60
N ASN A 242 -16.54 30.72 2.69
CA ASN A 242 -15.15 30.27 2.59
C ASN A 242 -14.99 29.25 1.47
N ARG A 243 -13.84 29.29 0.79
CA ARG A 243 -13.38 28.25 -0.13
C ARG A 243 -12.50 27.29 0.65
N PHE A 244 -12.96 26.05 0.83
CA PHE A 244 -12.24 25.00 1.54
C PHE A 244 -11.64 24.02 0.54
N ILE A 245 -10.33 23.82 0.59
CA ILE A 245 -9.58 22.99 -0.35
C ILE A 245 -8.97 21.82 0.42
N ILE A 246 -9.12 20.62 -0.12
CA ILE A 246 -8.44 19.40 0.37
C ILE A 246 -7.53 18.89 -0.72
N ARG A 247 -6.28 18.65 -0.36
CA ARG A 247 -5.28 18.06 -1.24
C ARG A 247 -4.85 16.70 -0.69
N ILE A 248 -4.56 15.78 -1.59
CA ILE A 248 -4.15 14.41 -1.33
C ILE A 248 -2.92 14.09 -2.21
N ASN A 249 -2.13 13.12 -1.82
CA ASN A 249 -1.09 12.50 -2.67
C ASN A 249 -0.25 13.53 -3.47
N GLY A 250 0.75 14.12 -2.82
CA GLY A 250 1.64 15.08 -3.48
C GLY A 250 1.01 16.42 -3.83
N GLY A 251 -0.14 16.75 -3.23
CA GLY A 251 -0.79 18.06 -3.40
C GLY A 251 -1.86 18.09 -4.49
N GLN A 252 -2.29 16.96 -5.03
CA GLN A 252 -3.41 16.88 -5.96
C GLN A 252 -4.72 17.28 -5.27
N VAL A 253 -5.54 18.10 -5.92
CA VAL A 253 -6.79 18.58 -5.35
C VAL A 253 -7.85 17.50 -5.39
N LEU A 254 -8.40 17.14 -4.22
CA LEU A 254 -9.52 16.20 -4.06
C LEU A 254 -10.86 16.95 -3.94
N VAL A 255 -10.91 18.00 -3.12
CA VAL A 255 -12.10 18.86 -2.95
C VAL A 255 -11.68 20.31 -3.15
N ASP A 256 -12.46 21.07 -3.89
CA ASP A 256 -12.28 22.50 -4.09
C ASP A 256 -13.61 23.23 -3.90
N GLY A 257 -13.80 23.80 -2.74
CA GLY A 257 -15.05 24.43 -2.36
C GLY A 257 -16.23 23.45 -2.41
N ASN A 258 -17.10 23.61 -3.40
CA ASN A 258 -18.32 22.80 -3.57
C ASN A 258 -18.14 21.61 -4.54
N ASP A 259 -16.97 21.49 -5.15
CA ASP A 259 -16.68 20.46 -6.15
C ASP A 259 -15.73 19.40 -5.60
N SER A 260 -15.97 18.13 -5.89
CA SER A 260 -15.08 17.02 -5.56
C SER A 260 -14.65 16.28 -6.81
N ARG A 261 -13.37 15.87 -6.86
CA ARG A 261 -12.88 14.95 -7.87
C ARG A 261 -13.05 13.52 -7.38
N GLN A 262 -13.21 12.60 -8.31
CA GLN A 262 -13.43 11.19 -8.03
C GLN A 262 -12.26 10.35 -8.57
N LEU A 263 -11.91 9.30 -7.84
CA LEU A 263 -10.93 8.29 -8.23
C LEU A 263 -11.63 7.06 -8.81
N ALA A 264 -10.98 6.38 -9.75
CA ALA A 264 -11.45 5.13 -10.33
C ALA A 264 -10.37 4.07 -10.30
N CYS A 265 -10.74 2.84 -9.94
CA CYS A 265 -9.89 1.67 -10.04
C CYS A 265 -10.03 1.06 -11.44
N VAL A 266 -8.91 0.89 -12.14
CA VAL A 266 -8.85 0.27 -13.48
C VAL A 266 -7.97 -0.97 -13.39
N ALA A 267 -8.46 -2.11 -13.86
CA ALA A 267 -7.66 -3.33 -13.86
C ALA A 267 -6.41 -3.16 -14.75
N ARG A 268 -5.27 -3.60 -14.24
CA ARG A 268 -4.00 -3.63 -14.98
C ARG A 268 -4.12 -4.58 -16.17
N THR A 269 -3.57 -4.20 -17.28
CA THR A 269 -3.35 -5.10 -18.41
C THR A 269 -2.14 -6.02 -18.14
N ALA A 270 -1.95 -7.05 -18.95
CA ALA A 270 -0.78 -7.93 -18.83
C ALA A 270 0.54 -7.15 -18.92
N TYR A 271 0.59 -6.07 -19.72
CA TYR A 271 1.77 -5.18 -19.83
C TYR A 271 2.01 -4.28 -18.60
N GLU A 272 1.04 -4.17 -17.68
CA GLU A 272 1.11 -3.26 -16.53
C GLU A 272 1.49 -3.96 -15.22
N LYS A 273 1.88 -5.21 -15.26
CA LYS A 273 2.42 -5.93 -14.11
C LYS A 273 3.67 -5.23 -13.58
N VAL A 274 3.74 -5.07 -12.28
CA VAL A 274 4.90 -4.47 -11.57
C VAL A 274 5.92 -5.54 -11.26
N ASN A 275 5.47 -6.73 -10.85
CA ASN A 275 6.29 -7.88 -10.51
C ASN A 275 5.90 -9.10 -11.35
N GLN A 276 6.82 -10.03 -11.56
CA GLN A 276 6.55 -11.29 -12.26
C GLN A 276 5.41 -12.08 -11.60
N THR A 277 5.36 -12.05 -10.28
CA THR A 277 4.42 -12.81 -9.45
C THR A 277 3.05 -12.16 -9.29
N ASP A 278 2.84 -10.98 -9.88
CA ASP A 278 1.56 -10.28 -9.78
C ASP A 278 0.44 -11.10 -10.42
N ILE A 279 -0.65 -11.27 -9.67
CA ILE A 279 -1.88 -11.88 -10.20
C ILE A 279 -2.53 -10.97 -11.24
N ASP A 280 -3.37 -11.54 -12.09
CA ASP A 280 -4.14 -10.75 -13.05
C ASP A 280 -5.27 -9.98 -12.36
N GLY A 281 -5.60 -8.79 -12.88
CA GLY A 281 -6.71 -7.98 -12.39
C GLY A 281 -6.39 -7.07 -11.20
N LEU A 282 -5.13 -6.89 -10.84
CA LEU A 282 -4.73 -5.86 -9.88
C LEU A 282 -5.11 -4.47 -10.40
N TYR A 283 -5.47 -3.55 -9.49
CA TYR A 283 -5.93 -2.22 -9.88
C TYR A 283 -4.81 -1.19 -9.91
N ASN A 284 -4.81 -0.39 -11.00
CA ASN A 284 -4.27 0.95 -10.99
C ASN A 284 -5.37 1.94 -10.59
N VAL A 285 -4.99 3.07 -9.99
CA VAL A 285 -5.93 4.14 -9.63
C VAL A 285 -5.67 5.34 -10.54
N ILE A 286 -6.73 5.90 -11.07
CA ILE A 286 -6.71 7.10 -11.91
C ILE A 286 -7.80 8.06 -11.46
N TRP A 287 -7.66 9.34 -11.77
CA TRP A 287 -8.77 10.28 -11.67
C TRP A 287 -9.80 9.99 -12.78
N THR A 288 -11.07 10.19 -12.50
CA THR A 288 -12.15 9.99 -13.49
C THR A 288 -12.06 10.92 -14.70
N ASP A 289 -11.27 11.99 -14.60
CA ASP A 289 -10.93 12.89 -15.72
C ASP A 289 -9.77 12.37 -16.60
N GLY A 290 -9.25 11.16 -16.30
CA GLY A 290 -8.17 10.52 -17.03
C GLY A 290 -6.76 10.95 -16.60
N GLN A 291 -6.61 11.79 -15.60
CA GLN A 291 -5.30 12.13 -15.06
C GLN A 291 -4.75 10.97 -14.20
N GLU A 292 -3.42 10.85 -14.17
CA GLU A 292 -2.73 9.84 -13.37
C GLU A 292 -2.82 10.14 -11.87
N PHE A 293 -3.10 9.10 -11.08
CA PHE A 293 -2.96 9.11 -9.63
C PHE A 293 -1.86 8.14 -9.25
N ASN A 294 -0.69 8.67 -8.86
CA ASN A 294 0.46 7.84 -8.55
C ASN A 294 0.33 7.16 -7.18
N LEU A 295 0.00 5.86 -7.18
CA LEU A 295 -0.09 5.04 -5.97
C LEU A 295 1.26 4.82 -5.27
N TYR A 296 2.38 5.05 -5.97
CA TYR A 296 3.74 4.81 -5.45
C TYR A 296 4.42 6.08 -4.95
N ASP A 297 3.68 7.18 -4.86
CA ASP A 297 4.19 8.41 -4.27
C ASP A 297 4.34 8.25 -2.75
N ARG A 298 5.51 8.55 -2.22
CA ARG A 298 5.81 8.47 -0.78
C ARG A 298 4.95 9.41 0.08
N THR A 299 4.29 10.38 -0.53
CA THR A 299 3.39 11.32 0.15
C THR A 299 1.96 10.80 0.27
N LEU A 300 1.66 9.62 -0.32
CA LEU A 300 0.33 9.01 -0.26
C LEU A 300 -0.14 8.78 1.18
N GLY A 301 0.69 8.12 1.99
CA GLY A 301 0.43 7.84 3.40
C GLY A 301 -0.84 7.00 3.67
N GLY A 302 -1.14 6.78 4.94
CA GLY A 302 -2.36 6.14 5.40
C GLY A 302 -2.50 4.67 5.01
N CYS A 303 -3.72 4.16 5.17
CA CYS A 303 -4.05 2.78 4.81
C CYS A 303 -3.69 2.44 3.37
N LEU A 304 -3.86 3.37 2.43
CA LEU A 304 -3.52 3.14 1.03
C LEU A 304 -2.03 2.88 0.83
N GLN A 305 -1.15 3.64 1.46
CA GLN A 305 0.29 3.40 1.40
C GLN A 305 0.63 2.01 1.94
N GLY A 306 0.10 1.65 3.11
CA GLY A 306 0.31 0.32 3.70
C GLY A 306 -0.16 -0.82 2.80
N LEU A 307 -1.34 -0.69 2.19
CA LEU A 307 -1.90 -1.68 1.27
C LEU A 307 -1.10 -1.83 -0.02
N VAL A 308 -0.69 -0.70 -0.62
CA VAL A 308 0.13 -0.70 -1.85
C VAL A 308 1.51 -1.31 -1.61
N GLU A 309 2.16 -0.98 -0.49
CA GLU A 309 3.45 -1.56 -0.13
C GLU A 309 3.34 -3.06 0.18
N MET A 310 2.24 -3.51 0.78
CA MET A 310 1.99 -4.95 0.96
C MET A 310 1.71 -5.65 -0.37
N ARG A 311 0.86 -5.08 -1.23
CA ARG A 311 0.42 -5.69 -2.50
C ARG A 311 1.53 -5.76 -3.55
N ASP A 312 2.32 -4.68 -3.70
CA ASP A 312 3.26 -4.49 -4.80
C ASP A 312 4.75 -4.43 -4.34
N GLY A 313 5.03 -4.43 -3.02
CA GLY A 313 6.36 -4.25 -2.44
C GLY A 313 7.37 -5.30 -2.87
N ASN A 314 8.50 -4.86 -3.46
CA ASN A 314 9.55 -5.71 -4.02
C ASN A 314 10.96 -5.43 -3.48
N ASN A 315 11.08 -4.71 -2.36
CA ASN A 315 12.36 -4.40 -1.71
C ASN A 315 13.38 -3.74 -2.66
N ILE A 316 12.92 -2.84 -3.53
CA ILE A 316 13.74 -2.17 -4.56
C ILE A 316 14.29 -3.16 -5.64
N GLU A 317 13.87 -4.40 -5.65
CA GLU A 317 14.33 -5.43 -6.59
C GLU A 317 13.57 -5.40 -7.92
N SER A 318 13.35 -4.20 -8.48
CA SER A 318 12.82 -3.98 -9.82
C SER A 318 13.95 -3.97 -10.86
N PHE A 319 13.62 -4.29 -12.12
CA PHE A 319 14.57 -4.26 -13.21
C PHE A 319 15.08 -2.83 -13.47
N SER A 320 16.40 -2.67 -13.57
CA SER A 320 17.02 -1.41 -13.99
C SER A 320 18.40 -1.64 -14.59
N GLY A 321 18.74 -0.83 -15.59
CA GLY A 321 20.04 -0.91 -16.26
C GLY A 321 20.27 0.29 -17.17
N THR A 322 21.26 0.18 -18.07
CA THR A 322 21.61 1.21 -19.04
C THR A 322 21.46 0.65 -20.45
N VAL A 323 20.80 1.38 -21.34
CA VAL A 323 20.68 1.01 -22.75
C VAL A 323 22.05 1.03 -23.41
N THR A 324 22.49 -0.10 -23.95
CA THR A 324 23.78 -0.23 -24.66
C THR A 324 23.62 -0.31 -26.16
N ALA A 325 22.50 -0.85 -26.65
CA ALA A 325 22.23 -0.96 -28.09
C ALA A 325 20.74 -0.90 -28.41
N THR A 326 20.41 -0.47 -29.59
CA THR A 326 19.11 -0.62 -30.25
C THR A 326 19.28 -1.36 -31.56
N GLY A 327 18.30 -2.18 -31.93
CA GLY A 327 18.39 -3.02 -33.13
C GLY A 327 17.02 -3.45 -33.62
N LYS A 328 17.00 -4.49 -34.45
CA LYS A 328 15.78 -5.13 -34.95
C LYS A 328 15.91 -6.64 -34.84
N LYS A 329 14.81 -7.31 -34.48
CA LYS A 329 14.67 -8.77 -34.46
C LYS A 329 13.44 -9.16 -35.27
N ASP A 330 13.61 -10.11 -36.18
CA ASP A 330 12.48 -10.69 -36.89
C ASP A 330 11.83 -11.74 -36.00
N VAL A 331 10.53 -11.57 -35.73
CA VAL A 331 9.71 -12.49 -34.95
C VAL A 331 8.63 -13.07 -35.84
N THR A 332 8.48 -14.39 -35.84
CA THR A 332 7.44 -15.10 -36.58
C THR A 332 6.30 -15.46 -35.60
N ASP A 333 5.09 -15.04 -35.93
CA ASP A 333 3.89 -15.36 -35.14
C ASP A 333 3.43 -16.81 -35.35
N ASP A 334 2.47 -17.28 -34.53
CA ASP A 334 1.90 -18.63 -34.61
C ASP A 334 1.21 -18.93 -35.95
N LYS A 335 0.96 -17.90 -36.75
CA LYS A 335 0.38 -18.00 -38.11
C LYS A 335 1.43 -18.05 -39.20
N GLY A 336 2.72 -18.04 -38.83
CA GLY A 336 3.86 -18.07 -39.78
C GLY A 336 4.16 -16.72 -40.45
N VAL A 337 3.64 -15.61 -39.94
CA VAL A 337 3.93 -14.26 -40.46
C VAL A 337 5.13 -13.71 -39.70
N THR A 338 6.20 -13.38 -40.43
CA THR A 338 7.40 -12.76 -39.86
C THR A 338 7.30 -11.24 -39.94
N LYS A 339 7.47 -10.58 -38.79
CA LYS A 339 7.53 -9.13 -38.67
C LYS A 339 8.84 -8.72 -38.00
N SER A 340 9.35 -7.55 -38.40
CA SER A 340 10.57 -6.98 -37.83
C SER A 340 10.21 -6.02 -36.69
N HIS A 341 10.53 -6.39 -35.45
CA HIS A 341 10.31 -5.59 -34.27
C HIS A 341 11.57 -4.86 -33.84
N ASP A 342 11.42 -3.67 -33.31
CA ASP A 342 12.53 -2.94 -32.69
C ASP A 342 12.97 -3.63 -31.39
N THR A 343 14.28 -3.60 -31.11
CA THR A 343 14.87 -4.19 -29.92
C THR A 343 15.70 -3.19 -29.15
N VAL A 344 15.71 -3.34 -27.82
CA VAL A 344 16.53 -2.56 -26.89
C VAL A 344 17.34 -3.50 -26.03
N THR A 345 18.67 -3.35 -26.07
CA THR A 345 19.58 -4.10 -25.20
C THR A 345 19.98 -3.22 -24.01
N VAL A 346 19.78 -3.77 -22.81
CA VAL A 346 20.02 -3.11 -21.54
C VAL A 346 21.06 -3.90 -20.75
N GLU A 347 22.18 -3.27 -20.44
CA GLU A 347 23.22 -3.85 -19.58
C GLU A 347 22.85 -3.62 -18.11
N VAL A 348 23.05 -4.66 -17.28
CA VAL A 348 22.70 -4.64 -15.87
C VAL A 348 23.92 -4.80 -14.95
N THR A 349 23.93 -4.05 -13.86
CA THR A 349 24.99 -4.07 -12.86
C THR A 349 24.57 -4.68 -11.53
N LYS A 350 23.26 -4.65 -11.23
CA LYS A 350 22.73 -5.17 -9.96
C LYS A 350 22.90 -6.69 -9.87
N ALA A 351 23.37 -7.16 -8.72
CA ALA A 351 23.73 -8.57 -8.53
C ALA A 351 22.57 -9.55 -8.78
N TYR A 352 21.35 -9.18 -8.37
CA TYR A 352 20.17 -10.03 -8.59
C TYR A 352 19.72 -10.11 -10.05
N LEU A 353 20.07 -9.13 -10.89
CA LEU A 353 19.80 -9.18 -12.34
C LEU A 353 20.87 -9.93 -13.13
N LYS A 354 22.01 -10.23 -12.51
CA LYS A 354 23.06 -11.08 -13.13
C LYS A 354 22.72 -12.56 -13.04
N ASP A 355 21.83 -12.93 -12.12
CA ASP A 355 21.34 -14.30 -11.92
C ASP A 355 19.87 -14.37 -12.37
N LEU A 356 19.61 -15.11 -13.44
CA LEU A 356 18.28 -15.22 -14.03
C LEU A 356 17.26 -15.86 -13.06
N ASN A 357 17.72 -16.72 -12.14
CA ASN A 357 16.86 -17.34 -11.13
C ASN A 357 16.31 -16.30 -10.12
N LYS A 358 16.98 -15.16 -9.97
CA LYS A 358 16.60 -14.05 -9.08
C LYS A 358 15.86 -12.93 -9.80
N CYS A 359 15.74 -13.00 -11.11
CA CYS A 359 15.10 -11.97 -11.91
C CYS A 359 13.58 -11.96 -11.71
N ASN A 360 13.01 -10.76 -11.53
CA ASN A 360 11.58 -10.51 -11.29
C ASN A 360 10.88 -9.93 -12.54
N LEU A 361 11.35 -10.25 -13.74
CA LEU A 361 10.71 -9.81 -14.98
C LEU A 361 9.57 -10.77 -15.38
N SER A 362 8.46 -10.19 -15.85
CA SER A 362 7.35 -10.98 -16.40
C SER A 362 7.75 -11.63 -17.75
N ASP A 363 7.34 -12.88 -17.95
CA ASP A 363 7.55 -13.62 -19.19
C ASP A 363 6.58 -13.19 -20.30
N ASN A 364 5.43 -12.61 -19.93
CA ASN A 364 4.31 -12.31 -20.81
C ASN A 364 4.28 -10.83 -21.25
N GLY A 365 5.45 -10.22 -21.41
CA GLY A 365 5.55 -8.82 -21.78
C GLY A 365 5.46 -7.86 -20.59
N GLY A 366 5.57 -6.56 -20.89
CA GLY A 366 5.55 -5.52 -19.86
C GLY A 366 5.79 -4.12 -20.42
N LYS A 367 5.95 -3.17 -19.50
CA LYS A 367 6.32 -1.77 -19.80
C LYS A 367 7.79 -1.53 -19.48
N ILE A 368 8.57 -1.09 -20.46
CA ILE A 368 9.92 -0.60 -20.24
C ILE A 368 9.95 0.92 -20.35
N LYS A 369 10.55 1.57 -19.38
CA LYS A 369 10.75 3.01 -19.34
C LYS A 369 12.20 3.31 -19.76
N LEU A 370 12.37 4.07 -20.83
CA LEU A 370 13.66 4.53 -21.36
C LEU A 370 13.78 6.03 -21.14
N GLY A 371 14.54 6.44 -20.11
CA GLY A 371 14.52 7.82 -19.66
C GLY A 371 13.10 8.23 -19.19
N ASN A 372 12.47 9.17 -19.90
CA ASN A 372 11.11 9.66 -19.58
C ASN A 372 10.02 9.08 -20.51
N GLN A 373 10.32 8.08 -21.31
CA GLN A 373 9.35 7.50 -22.26
C GLN A 373 9.11 6.03 -21.96
N VAL A 374 7.86 5.62 -22.10
CA VAL A 374 7.39 4.26 -21.85
C VAL A 374 7.12 3.56 -23.18
N PHE A 375 7.56 2.31 -23.26
CA PHE A 375 7.32 1.40 -24.39
C PHE A 375 6.77 0.09 -23.86
N TYR A 376 5.92 -0.60 -24.64
CA TYR A 376 5.57 -1.98 -24.35
C TYR A 376 6.58 -2.91 -24.99
N TYR A 377 6.86 -4.04 -24.34
CA TYR A 377 7.65 -5.13 -24.91
C TYR A 377 6.87 -6.44 -24.84
N ASP A 378 7.00 -7.30 -25.83
CA ASP A 378 6.29 -8.58 -25.91
C ASP A 378 7.11 -9.72 -25.31
N SER A 379 8.43 -9.68 -25.46
CA SER A 379 9.36 -10.70 -24.96
C SER A 379 10.73 -10.11 -24.67
N TRP A 380 11.56 -10.88 -24.01
CA TRP A 380 12.94 -10.51 -23.74
C TRP A 380 13.86 -11.73 -23.77
N SER A 381 15.15 -11.51 -23.94
CA SER A 381 16.19 -12.52 -23.84
C SER A 381 17.30 -12.04 -22.92
N TYR A 382 17.88 -12.97 -22.18
CA TYR A 382 19.03 -12.74 -21.30
C TYR A 382 20.30 -13.20 -21.99
N THR A 383 21.34 -12.38 -21.97
CA THR A 383 22.64 -12.71 -22.57
C THR A 383 23.76 -12.47 -21.56
N CYS A 384 24.61 -13.47 -21.39
CA CYS A 384 25.83 -13.37 -20.66
C CYS A 384 27.01 -13.58 -21.62
N SER A 385 27.95 -12.65 -21.65
CA SER A 385 29.14 -12.68 -22.51
C SER A 385 30.34 -12.11 -21.77
N TYR A 386 31.53 -12.30 -22.30
CA TYR A 386 32.71 -11.59 -21.82
C TYR A 386 32.87 -10.26 -22.56
N ASP A 387 33.15 -9.19 -21.81
CA ASP A 387 33.50 -7.91 -22.39
C ASP A 387 34.91 -7.92 -23.02
N ALA A 388 35.31 -6.81 -23.63
CA ALA A 388 36.63 -6.66 -24.24
C ALA A 388 37.81 -6.82 -23.24
N ASN A 389 37.56 -6.73 -21.94
CA ASN A 389 38.54 -6.90 -20.87
C ASN A 389 38.55 -8.32 -20.28
N GLY A 390 37.65 -9.19 -20.74
CA GLY A 390 37.50 -10.54 -20.25
C GLY A 390 36.66 -10.64 -18.96
N GLU A 391 35.93 -9.56 -18.60
CA GLU A 391 35.00 -9.56 -17.46
C GLU A 391 33.59 -9.95 -17.94
N PRO A 392 32.80 -10.67 -17.13
CA PRO A 392 31.46 -11.08 -17.50
C PRO A 392 30.50 -9.89 -17.56
N ALA A 393 29.90 -9.67 -18.73
CA ALA A 393 28.87 -8.68 -19.02
C ALA A 393 27.51 -9.34 -19.12
N TYR A 394 26.51 -8.75 -18.49
CA TYR A 394 25.15 -9.26 -18.42
C TYR A 394 24.17 -8.25 -19.02
N SER A 395 23.39 -8.70 -19.98
CA SER A 395 22.44 -7.84 -20.70
C SER A 395 21.12 -8.53 -20.95
N TYR A 396 20.07 -7.70 -21.07
CA TYR A 396 18.72 -8.10 -21.44
C TYR A 396 18.31 -7.39 -22.72
N THR A 397 17.83 -8.14 -23.70
CA THR A 397 17.35 -7.57 -24.96
C THR A 397 15.84 -7.71 -25.02
N PHE A 398 15.14 -6.58 -24.99
CA PHE A 398 13.69 -6.49 -25.05
C PHE A 398 13.23 -6.34 -26.49
N VAL A 399 12.21 -7.09 -26.89
CA VAL A 399 11.51 -6.96 -28.17
C VAL A 399 10.33 -6.03 -27.96
N ILE A 400 10.36 -4.89 -28.62
CA ILE A 400 9.35 -3.83 -28.43
C ILE A 400 8.08 -4.21 -29.19
N SER A 401 6.93 -4.08 -28.53
CA SER A 401 5.63 -4.39 -29.09
C SER A 401 5.20 -3.37 -30.15
N ASP A 402 4.43 -3.84 -31.16
CA ASP A 402 3.75 -2.97 -32.10
C ASP A 402 2.66 -2.11 -31.44
N GLU A 403 2.15 -2.51 -30.26
CA GLU A 403 1.15 -1.78 -29.47
C GLU A 403 1.76 -0.62 -28.68
N THR A 404 2.60 0.17 -29.28
CA THR A 404 3.21 1.30 -28.60
C THR A 404 2.20 2.42 -28.35
N LEU A 405 2.26 3.03 -27.14
CA LEU A 405 1.39 4.12 -26.67
C LEU A 405 1.44 5.40 -27.52
N ASN A 406 2.34 5.50 -28.50
CA ASN A 406 2.47 6.60 -29.44
C ASN A 406 3.35 6.15 -30.62
N ASP A 407 3.13 6.64 -31.83
CA ASP A 407 3.93 6.48 -33.08
C ASP A 407 5.42 6.89 -32.90
N ARG A 408 6.12 6.32 -31.94
CA ARG A 408 7.50 6.70 -31.62
C ARG A 408 8.44 5.59 -32.03
N ASN A 409 9.19 5.88 -33.08
CA ASN A 409 10.28 5.02 -33.50
C ASN A 409 11.40 5.01 -32.45
N LEU A 410 11.90 3.83 -32.16
CA LEU A 410 13.08 3.65 -31.33
C LEU A 410 14.31 4.13 -32.16
N THR A 411 15.02 5.13 -31.63
CA THR A 411 16.19 5.70 -32.30
C THR A 411 17.47 5.41 -31.52
N ASN A 412 18.62 5.44 -32.17
CA ASN A 412 19.93 5.27 -31.53
C ASN A 412 20.24 6.31 -30.46
N ASP A 413 19.48 7.40 -30.40
CA ASP A 413 19.61 8.45 -29.37
C ASP A 413 19.26 7.94 -27.95
N ARG A 414 18.73 6.71 -27.83
CA ARG A 414 18.42 6.07 -26.54
C ARG A 414 19.61 5.38 -25.89
N VAL A 415 20.68 5.14 -26.62
CA VAL A 415 21.89 4.52 -26.08
C VAL A 415 22.48 5.42 -24.98
N GLY A 416 22.81 4.83 -23.84
CA GLY A 416 23.28 5.53 -22.65
C GLY A 416 22.19 6.01 -21.69
N MET A 417 20.89 5.88 -22.07
CA MET A 417 19.79 6.22 -21.16
C MET A 417 19.57 5.12 -20.12
N ALA A 418 19.03 5.53 -18.98
CA ALA A 418 18.55 4.58 -17.97
C ALA A 418 17.28 3.87 -18.47
N ALA A 419 17.25 2.56 -18.27
CA ALA A 419 16.10 1.70 -18.51
C ALA A 419 15.57 1.11 -17.21
N SER A 420 14.25 1.02 -17.05
CA SER A 420 13.60 0.36 -15.92
C SER A 420 12.31 -0.34 -16.34
N VAL A 421 11.98 -1.44 -15.65
CA VAL A 421 10.71 -2.17 -15.78
C VAL A 421 10.08 -2.31 -14.42
N GLY A 422 8.78 -2.06 -14.33
CA GLY A 422 8.03 -2.04 -13.07
C GLY A 422 8.39 -0.83 -12.20
N GLU A 423 7.83 -0.83 -11.00
CA GLU A 423 8.08 0.21 -9.99
C GLU A 423 9.00 -0.32 -8.88
N SER A 424 9.85 0.56 -8.36
CA SER A 424 10.80 0.23 -7.30
C SER A 424 10.20 0.62 -5.95
N ILE A 425 9.70 -0.35 -5.20
CA ILE A 425 8.98 -0.14 -3.95
C ILE A 425 9.84 -0.64 -2.80
N ASP A 426 10.25 0.30 -1.94
CA ASP A 426 11.14 0.06 -0.80
C ASP A 426 10.37 -0.56 0.38
N TYR A 427 9.79 -1.73 0.15
CA TYR A 427 9.10 -2.53 1.16
C TYR A 427 9.16 -4.01 0.81
N GLN A 428 9.30 -4.87 1.83
CA GLN A 428 9.24 -6.31 1.68
C GLN A 428 7.76 -6.77 1.75
N GLY A 429 7.05 -6.59 0.64
CA GLY A 429 5.66 -6.98 0.49
C GLY A 429 5.48 -8.42 0.00
N ILE A 430 4.25 -8.76 -0.37
CA ILE A 430 3.89 -10.11 -0.86
C ILE A 430 4.75 -10.53 -2.05
N PRO A 431 4.96 -9.70 -3.10
CA PRO A 431 5.78 -10.08 -4.24
C PRO A 431 7.24 -10.38 -3.89
N TYR A 432 7.81 -9.66 -2.92
CA TYR A 432 9.17 -9.94 -2.45
C TYR A 432 9.30 -11.37 -1.89
N TYR A 433 8.38 -11.80 -1.03
CA TYR A 433 8.43 -13.14 -0.46
C TYR A 433 8.10 -14.23 -1.48
N MET A 434 7.20 -13.98 -2.42
CA MET A 434 6.96 -14.84 -3.58
C MET A 434 8.22 -15.02 -4.41
N GLN A 435 8.96 -13.94 -4.68
CA GLN A 435 10.21 -13.98 -5.42
C GLN A 435 11.31 -14.76 -4.67
N GLN A 436 11.39 -14.64 -3.35
CA GLN A 436 12.33 -15.45 -2.56
C GLN A 436 12.01 -16.96 -2.68
N MET A 437 10.73 -17.33 -2.69
CA MET A 437 10.33 -18.73 -2.93
C MET A 437 10.67 -19.17 -4.35
N ASN A 438 10.44 -18.34 -5.35
CA ASN A 438 10.79 -18.64 -6.74
C ASN A 438 12.30 -18.80 -6.93
N GLU A 439 13.13 -17.93 -6.31
CA GLU A 439 14.57 -18.06 -6.30
C GLU A 439 15.01 -19.42 -5.76
N TRP A 440 14.41 -19.85 -4.63
CA TRP A 440 14.72 -21.14 -4.03
C TRP A 440 14.34 -22.29 -4.97
N VAL A 441 13.11 -22.31 -5.47
CA VAL A 441 12.60 -23.38 -6.33
C VAL A 441 13.45 -23.52 -7.59
N ARG A 442 13.75 -22.42 -8.26
CA ARG A 442 14.57 -22.39 -9.49
C ARG A 442 15.98 -22.90 -9.25
N THR A 443 16.67 -22.29 -8.28
CA THR A 443 18.08 -22.61 -8.00
C THR A 443 18.24 -24.02 -7.48
N PHE A 444 17.35 -24.43 -6.57
CA PHE A 444 17.37 -25.78 -6.02
C PHE A 444 17.11 -26.84 -7.09
N SER A 445 16.03 -26.69 -7.86
CA SER A 445 15.65 -27.63 -8.91
C SER A 445 16.70 -27.74 -10.00
N GLN A 446 17.26 -26.62 -10.47
CA GLN A 446 18.30 -26.60 -11.48
C GLN A 446 19.51 -27.42 -11.02
N LYS A 447 20.06 -27.11 -9.84
CA LYS A 447 21.25 -27.79 -9.32
C LYS A 447 21.01 -29.26 -9.01
N PHE A 448 19.83 -29.58 -8.51
CA PHE A 448 19.41 -30.96 -8.24
C PHE A 448 19.31 -31.79 -9.54
N ASN A 449 18.62 -31.24 -10.53
CA ASN A 449 18.43 -31.86 -11.83
C ASN A 449 19.76 -31.97 -12.60
N ASP A 450 20.64 -30.98 -12.54
CA ASP A 450 21.97 -31.01 -13.17
C ASP A 450 22.81 -32.23 -12.67
N ILE A 451 22.77 -32.51 -11.38
CA ILE A 451 23.45 -33.68 -10.81
C ILE A 451 22.77 -34.97 -11.29
N LEU A 452 21.44 -35.08 -11.20
CA LEU A 452 20.71 -36.25 -11.66
C LEU A 452 21.00 -36.56 -13.14
N ASN A 453 20.98 -35.53 -13.98
CA ASN A 453 21.24 -35.64 -15.41
C ASN A 453 22.69 -36.05 -15.75
N SER A 454 23.64 -35.85 -14.82
CA SER A 454 25.02 -36.27 -15.00
C SER A 454 25.20 -37.77 -14.72
N GLY A 455 24.21 -38.43 -14.14
CA GLY A 455 24.25 -39.84 -13.76
C GLY A 455 23.43 -40.76 -14.67
N TYR A 456 23.20 -41.97 -14.18
CA TYR A 456 22.48 -43.03 -14.89
C TYR A 456 21.41 -43.68 -14.00
N ASP A 457 20.28 -43.99 -14.62
CA ASP A 457 19.14 -44.67 -13.99
C ASP A 457 19.36 -46.17 -13.78
N ALA A 458 18.34 -46.86 -13.28
CA ALA A 458 18.41 -48.32 -13.05
C ALA A 458 18.56 -49.10 -14.36
N TYR A 459 18.08 -48.57 -15.48
CA TYR A 459 18.16 -49.20 -16.81
C TYR A 459 19.48 -48.89 -17.53
N GLY A 460 20.33 -48.04 -16.96
CA GLY A 460 21.59 -47.61 -17.58
C GLY A 460 21.43 -46.49 -18.60
N ALA A 461 20.23 -45.88 -18.68
CA ALA A 461 20.00 -44.66 -19.47
C ALA A 461 20.47 -43.43 -18.71
N SER A 462 20.71 -42.33 -19.43
CA SER A 462 21.04 -41.03 -18.83
C SER A 462 19.94 -40.59 -17.87
N GLY A 463 20.30 -40.03 -16.75
CA GLY A 463 19.37 -39.53 -15.74
C GLY A 463 18.38 -38.50 -16.28
N ASN A 464 17.23 -38.37 -15.62
CA ASN A 464 16.16 -37.46 -15.94
C ASN A 464 16.01 -36.41 -14.83
N ASN A 465 15.32 -35.29 -15.12
CA ASN A 465 14.92 -34.33 -14.11
C ASN A 465 13.99 -35.00 -13.08
N LEU A 466 14.16 -34.69 -11.79
CA LEU A 466 13.17 -34.99 -10.76
C LEU A 466 12.16 -33.86 -10.68
N PHE A 467 12.64 -32.63 -10.58
CA PHE A 467 11.81 -31.44 -10.46
C PHE A 467 11.49 -30.85 -11.82
N SER A 468 10.24 -30.51 -12.02
CA SER A 468 9.69 -29.88 -13.20
C SER A 468 8.70 -28.77 -12.82
N ALA A 469 8.02 -28.21 -13.77
CA ALA A 469 6.94 -27.25 -13.58
C ALA A 469 5.85 -27.48 -14.62
N ASP A 470 4.60 -27.28 -14.24
CA ASP A 470 3.47 -27.42 -15.13
C ASP A 470 3.27 -26.14 -15.94
N HIS A 471 2.92 -26.29 -17.23
CA HIS A 471 2.44 -25.18 -18.04
C HIS A 471 1.09 -24.69 -17.51
N ALA A 472 0.88 -23.37 -17.57
CA ALA A 472 -0.37 -22.79 -17.08
C ALA A 472 -1.58 -23.09 -17.99
N THR A 473 -1.37 -23.47 -19.26
CA THR A 473 -2.41 -23.52 -20.30
C THR A 473 -2.85 -24.90 -20.71
N ASP A 474 -1.94 -25.88 -20.80
CA ASP A 474 -2.20 -27.20 -21.38
C ASP A 474 -1.96 -28.37 -20.42
N GLY A 475 -1.39 -28.11 -19.24
CA GLY A 475 -1.05 -29.15 -18.27
C GLY A 475 0.13 -30.04 -18.66
N GLU A 476 0.83 -29.72 -19.73
CA GLU A 476 2.12 -30.30 -20.07
C GLU A 476 3.20 -29.78 -19.10
N GLN A 477 4.36 -30.42 -19.10
CA GLN A 477 5.46 -30.04 -18.22
C GLN A 477 6.63 -29.46 -19.03
N TYR A 478 7.28 -28.43 -18.46
CA TYR A 478 8.50 -27.89 -19.03
C TYR A 478 9.62 -28.94 -19.02
N ALA A 479 10.34 -29.05 -20.14
CA ALA A 479 11.42 -30.01 -20.31
C ALA A 479 12.70 -29.62 -19.55
N PHE A 480 12.92 -28.32 -19.33
CA PHE A 480 14.15 -27.73 -18.74
C PHE A 480 15.41 -28.33 -19.36
N ASP A 481 15.58 -28.18 -20.67
CA ASP A 481 16.65 -28.83 -21.42
C ASP A 481 18.04 -28.48 -20.86
N LYS A 482 18.94 -29.45 -20.93
CA LYS A 482 20.33 -29.41 -20.45
C LYS A 482 21.17 -28.28 -21.08
N ALA A 483 20.70 -27.68 -22.20
CA ALA A 483 21.40 -26.61 -22.92
C ALA A 483 21.45 -25.28 -22.13
N PHE A 484 20.55 -25.07 -21.16
CA PHE A 484 20.42 -23.80 -20.43
C PHE A 484 21.19 -23.78 -19.10
N ARG A 485 22.49 -24.06 -19.15
CA ARG A 485 23.38 -23.84 -18.01
C ARG A 485 23.82 -22.39 -17.99
N TYR A 486 23.55 -21.69 -16.88
CA TYR A 486 23.99 -20.31 -16.66
C TYR A 486 25.49 -20.17 -16.39
N ASP A 487 26.25 -21.25 -16.51
CA ASP A 487 27.69 -21.23 -16.35
C ASP A 487 28.35 -20.67 -17.60
N LEU A 488 28.97 -19.49 -17.49
CA LEU A 488 29.81 -18.90 -18.52
C LEU A 488 30.90 -19.87 -18.91
N GLN A 489 30.80 -20.40 -20.14
CA GLN A 489 31.92 -21.09 -20.74
C GLN A 489 32.96 -20.06 -21.18
N LYS A 490 34.25 -20.33 -20.93
CA LYS A 490 35.37 -19.39 -21.13
C LYS A 490 35.47 -18.75 -22.52
N ASP A 491 34.81 -19.26 -23.53
CA ASP A 491 34.96 -18.85 -24.95
C ASP A 491 33.61 -18.57 -25.66
N GLY A 492 32.51 -18.29 -24.92
CA GLY A 492 31.21 -18.16 -25.56
C GLY A 492 30.26 -17.14 -24.97
N THR A 493 29.40 -16.63 -25.83
CA THR A 493 28.20 -15.89 -25.50
C THR A 493 27.08 -16.90 -25.22
N MET A 494 26.40 -16.79 -24.08
CA MET A 494 25.21 -17.56 -23.76
C MET A 494 23.99 -16.67 -23.84
N THR A 495 22.98 -17.06 -24.60
CA THR A 495 21.70 -16.35 -24.68
C THR A 495 20.57 -17.31 -24.33
N VAL A 496 19.67 -16.86 -23.45
CA VAL A 496 18.44 -17.55 -23.07
C VAL A 496 17.27 -16.70 -23.54
N ASP A 497 16.47 -17.22 -24.46
CA ASP A 497 15.24 -16.58 -24.89
C ASP A 497 14.09 -16.99 -23.96
N MET A 498 13.18 -16.07 -23.61
CA MET A 498 12.03 -16.40 -22.75
C MET A 498 10.96 -17.23 -23.44
N THR A 499 11.09 -17.47 -24.75
CA THR A 499 10.30 -18.48 -25.46
C THR A 499 10.78 -19.91 -25.19
N ASP A 500 11.99 -20.08 -24.65
CA ASP A 500 12.60 -21.36 -24.37
C ASP A 500 12.20 -21.89 -22.97
N ASP A 501 12.36 -23.20 -22.74
CA ASP A 501 12.10 -23.87 -21.46
C ASP A 501 13.20 -23.58 -20.44
N SER A 502 13.24 -22.37 -19.90
CA SER A 502 14.20 -21.95 -18.90
C SER A 502 13.65 -22.11 -17.47
N TYR A 503 14.53 -22.31 -16.49
CA TYR A 503 14.12 -22.36 -15.08
C TYR A 503 13.47 -21.08 -14.57
N HIS A 504 13.60 -19.96 -15.28
CA HIS A 504 12.88 -18.72 -14.98
C HIS A 504 11.36 -18.90 -15.00
N ARG A 505 10.84 -19.83 -15.81
CA ARG A 505 9.41 -20.16 -15.89
C ARG A 505 8.91 -21.00 -14.71
N MET A 506 9.82 -21.62 -13.98
CA MET A 506 9.48 -22.35 -12.76
C MET A 506 9.19 -21.35 -11.64
N THR A 507 8.05 -21.47 -11.00
CA THR A 507 7.60 -20.65 -9.88
C THR A 507 7.13 -21.55 -8.74
N ALA A 508 7.03 -21.02 -7.54
CA ALA A 508 6.49 -21.77 -6.40
C ALA A 508 5.06 -22.30 -6.67
N LYS A 509 4.30 -21.63 -7.55
CA LYS A 509 2.92 -22.01 -7.90
C LYS A 509 2.83 -23.23 -8.81
N ASN A 510 3.72 -23.33 -9.82
CA ASN A 510 3.69 -24.41 -10.82
C ASN A 510 4.76 -25.49 -10.59
N PHE A 511 5.47 -25.42 -9.48
CA PHE A 511 6.51 -26.37 -9.08
C PHE A 511 5.94 -27.78 -8.93
N ASN A 512 6.53 -28.76 -9.61
CA ASN A 512 6.02 -30.12 -9.62
C ASN A 512 7.15 -31.15 -9.78
N ILE A 513 6.81 -32.42 -9.65
CA ILE A 513 7.66 -33.56 -9.98
C ILE A 513 7.41 -33.98 -11.43
N LEU A 514 8.44 -34.41 -12.13
CA LEU A 514 8.30 -34.93 -13.47
C LEU A 514 7.38 -36.18 -13.46
N LYS A 515 6.28 -36.13 -14.21
CA LYS A 515 5.28 -37.23 -14.27
C LYS A 515 5.89 -38.58 -14.56
N ALA A 516 6.85 -38.66 -15.48
CA ALA A 516 7.56 -39.90 -15.78
C ALA A 516 8.26 -40.52 -14.57
N MET A 517 8.79 -39.71 -13.63
CA MET A 517 9.39 -40.17 -12.38
C MET A 517 8.37 -40.76 -11.40
N VAL A 518 7.14 -40.21 -11.39
CA VAL A 518 6.04 -40.74 -10.57
C VAL A 518 5.54 -42.04 -11.12
N ASP A 519 5.47 -42.18 -12.47
CA ASP A 519 5.02 -43.41 -13.14
C ASP A 519 6.05 -44.55 -13.03
N ASP A 520 7.35 -44.21 -13.09
CA ASP A 520 8.44 -45.20 -12.93
C ASP A 520 9.59 -44.64 -12.08
N CYS A 521 9.62 -45.02 -10.80
CA CYS A 521 10.65 -44.61 -9.86
C CYS A 521 12.08 -45.12 -10.23
N ASN A 522 12.22 -46.07 -11.16
CA ASN A 522 13.51 -46.57 -11.59
C ASN A 522 14.23 -45.63 -12.56
N LEU A 523 13.54 -44.62 -13.07
CA LEU A 523 14.15 -43.52 -13.82
C LEU A 523 14.99 -42.58 -12.92
N LEU A 524 14.89 -42.71 -11.59
CA LEU A 524 15.73 -41.95 -10.65
C LEU A 524 17.20 -42.42 -10.78
N ALA A 525 18.06 -41.52 -11.23
CA ALA A 525 19.48 -41.78 -11.33
C ALA A 525 20.13 -41.88 -9.93
N THR A 526 20.88 -42.97 -9.68
CA THR A 526 21.55 -43.20 -8.40
C THR A 526 23.06 -43.32 -8.55
N LYS A 527 23.55 -43.64 -9.75
CA LYS A 527 24.95 -43.98 -10.05
C LYS A 527 25.60 -43.06 -11.08
N LYS A 528 26.91 -42.86 -11.00
CA LYS A 528 27.67 -42.01 -11.89
C LYS A 528 28.08 -42.63 -13.21
N LYS A 529 28.10 -43.96 -13.31
CA LYS A 529 28.48 -44.68 -14.54
C LYS A 529 27.42 -45.69 -14.92
N ALA A 530 27.15 -45.82 -16.21
CA ALA A 530 26.20 -46.80 -16.72
C ALA A 530 26.59 -48.27 -16.39
N SER A 531 27.90 -48.55 -16.26
CA SER A 531 28.44 -49.85 -15.94
C SER A 531 28.28 -50.26 -14.48
N ASP A 532 27.95 -49.32 -13.60
CA ASP A 532 27.87 -49.57 -12.17
C ASP A 532 26.59 -50.32 -11.82
N GLY A 533 26.64 -51.13 -10.78
CA GLY A 533 25.48 -51.88 -10.31
C GLY A 533 24.38 -50.98 -9.76
N VAL A 534 23.16 -51.49 -9.72
CA VAL A 534 21.96 -50.76 -9.21
C VAL A 534 22.05 -50.44 -7.71
N GLU A 535 22.99 -51.02 -6.98
CA GLU A 535 23.26 -50.78 -5.56
C GLU A 535 24.14 -49.55 -5.31
N GLN A 536 24.61 -48.88 -6.37
CA GLN A 536 25.45 -47.69 -6.22
C GLN A 536 24.59 -46.43 -5.98
N SER A 537 25.05 -45.60 -5.04
CA SER A 537 24.40 -44.37 -4.63
C SER A 537 25.35 -43.14 -4.59
N ASP A 538 26.45 -43.22 -5.32
CA ASP A 538 27.49 -42.21 -5.33
C ASP A 538 27.00 -40.87 -5.90
N LEU A 539 26.04 -40.89 -6.83
CA LEU A 539 25.39 -39.72 -7.36
C LEU A 539 24.52 -39.02 -6.30
N LEU A 540 23.77 -39.79 -5.52
CA LEU A 540 22.91 -39.28 -4.46
C LEU A 540 23.72 -38.68 -3.28
N ASN A 541 24.93 -39.18 -3.02
CA ASN A 541 25.84 -38.54 -2.08
C ASN A 541 26.27 -37.15 -2.55
N GLU A 542 26.51 -36.97 -3.85
CA GLU A 542 26.82 -35.65 -4.43
C GLU A 542 25.64 -34.67 -4.27
N ILE A 543 24.40 -35.12 -4.45
CA ILE A 543 23.19 -34.35 -4.18
C ILE A 543 23.14 -33.96 -2.69
N LYS A 544 23.38 -34.88 -1.77
CA LYS A 544 23.42 -34.60 -0.34
C LYS A 544 24.49 -33.57 0.01
N ASP A 545 25.68 -33.67 -0.56
CA ASP A 545 26.77 -32.73 -0.35
C ASP A 545 26.42 -31.35 -0.94
N MET A 546 25.79 -31.28 -2.12
CA MET A 546 25.34 -30.06 -2.75
C MET A 546 24.32 -29.33 -1.87
N MET A 547 23.31 -30.01 -1.33
CA MET A 547 22.26 -29.40 -0.49
C MET A 547 22.82 -28.78 0.80
N ASN A 548 23.93 -29.31 1.32
CA ASN A 548 24.59 -28.83 2.54
C ASN A 548 25.75 -27.87 2.27
N ASP A 549 26.08 -27.59 1.02
CA ASP A 549 27.18 -26.71 0.62
C ASP A 549 26.64 -25.30 0.33
N LYS A 550 27.06 -24.33 1.16
CA LYS A 550 26.65 -22.92 1.07
C LYS A 550 27.11 -22.25 -0.22
N ASP A 551 28.31 -22.60 -0.68
CA ASP A 551 28.91 -22.01 -1.88
C ASP A 551 28.24 -22.57 -3.15
N LYS A 552 27.92 -23.87 -3.15
CA LYS A 552 27.24 -24.51 -4.27
C LYS A 552 25.79 -24.05 -4.43
N MET A 553 25.07 -23.83 -3.32
CA MET A 553 23.67 -23.38 -3.39
C MET A 553 23.55 -21.91 -3.79
N GLY A 554 24.44 -21.04 -3.36
CA GLY A 554 24.43 -19.62 -3.72
C GLY A 554 23.30 -18.78 -3.08
N PHE A 555 22.68 -19.29 -2.02
CA PHE A 555 21.59 -18.64 -1.28
C PHE A 555 22.11 -17.71 -0.17
N ARG A 556 22.57 -16.53 -0.49
CA ARG A 556 23.05 -15.56 0.52
C ARG A 556 24.02 -16.14 1.55
N GLY A 557 24.83 -17.15 1.15
CA GLY A 557 25.73 -17.87 2.05
C GLY A 557 25.05 -18.91 2.96
N SER A 558 23.84 -19.34 2.61
CA SER A 558 23.06 -20.34 3.34
C SER A 558 22.91 -21.64 2.53
N THR A 559 22.67 -22.76 3.23
CA THR A 559 22.28 -24.04 2.62
C THR A 559 20.82 -24.00 2.13
N ALA A 560 20.39 -24.99 1.37
CA ALA A 560 19.01 -25.07 0.88
C ALA A 560 17.96 -25.02 2.02
N GLY A 561 18.20 -25.72 3.12
CA GLY A 561 17.31 -25.71 4.28
C GLY A 561 17.39 -24.45 5.13
N GLU A 562 18.57 -23.81 5.23
CA GLU A 562 18.76 -22.57 6.01
C GLU A 562 18.14 -21.36 5.33
N PHE A 563 18.13 -21.30 3.99
CA PHE A 563 17.65 -20.11 3.26
C PHE A 563 16.17 -19.78 3.56
N LEU A 564 15.28 -20.76 3.49
CA LEU A 564 13.87 -20.50 3.79
C LEU A 564 13.61 -20.26 5.28
N GLN A 565 14.48 -20.72 6.16
CA GLN A 565 14.44 -20.30 7.57
C GLN A 565 14.87 -18.83 7.74
N CYS A 566 15.80 -18.34 6.92
CA CYS A 566 16.11 -16.92 6.89
C CYS A 566 14.91 -16.10 6.41
N VAL A 567 14.19 -16.56 5.37
CA VAL A 567 12.95 -15.91 4.89
C VAL A 567 11.88 -15.87 5.99
N LEU A 568 11.66 -16.99 6.71
CA LEU A 568 10.76 -17.03 7.86
C LEU A 568 11.15 -16.03 8.96
N SER A 569 12.45 -15.94 9.25
CA SER A 569 12.96 -15.01 10.25
C SER A 569 12.77 -13.55 9.81
N ASP A 570 12.93 -13.25 8.52
CA ASP A 570 12.67 -11.92 7.96
C ASP A 570 11.17 -11.57 8.08
N VAL A 571 10.26 -12.49 7.77
CA VAL A 571 8.81 -12.30 7.95
C VAL A 571 8.47 -12.01 9.40
N ALA A 572 8.97 -12.82 10.35
CA ALA A 572 8.71 -12.64 11.78
C ALA A 572 9.27 -11.30 12.31
N LEU A 573 10.47 -10.91 11.86
CA LEU A 573 11.05 -9.61 12.21
C LEU A 573 10.20 -8.45 11.67
N ASN A 574 9.77 -8.52 10.42
CA ASN A 574 8.94 -7.48 9.81
C ASN A 574 7.55 -7.41 10.45
N ALA A 575 6.95 -8.53 10.80
CA ALA A 575 5.69 -8.58 11.56
C ALA A 575 5.85 -7.95 12.96
N SER A 576 6.94 -8.25 13.66
CA SER A 576 7.27 -7.64 14.96
C SER A 576 7.48 -6.13 14.85
N ASN A 577 8.22 -5.67 13.81
CA ASN A 577 8.44 -4.26 13.55
C ASN A 577 7.12 -3.54 13.23
N ALA A 578 6.30 -4.08 12.33
CA ALA A 578 5.00 -3.52 11.96
C ALA A 578 4.09 -3.39 13.19
N ASN A 579 4.03 -4.42 14.05
CA ASN A 579 3.26 -4.39 15.30
C ASN A 579 3.80 -3.34 16.29
N THR A 580 5.11 -3.16 16.37
CA THR A 580 5.72 -2.16 17.25
C THR A 580 5.38 -0.75 16.77
N PHE A 581 5.51 -0.46 15.49
CA PHE A 581 5.15 0.85 14.92
C PHE A 581 3.65 1.10 14.98
N TYR A 582 2.81 0.11 14.70
CA TYR A 582 1.36 0.19 14.89
C TYR A 582 1.00 0.64 16.31
N LYS A 583 1.55 -0.02 17.34
CA LYS A 583 1.30 0.35 18.74
C LYS A 583 1.79 1.76 19.06
N ASN A 584 2.96 2.13 18.56
CA ASN A 584 3.53 3.45 18.78
C ASN A 584 2.65 4.55 18.15
N TYR A 585 2.27 4.43 16.88
CA TYR A 585 1.44 5.43 16.21
C TYR A 585 0.02 5.47 16.75
N LYS A 586 -0.55 4.33 17.15
CA LYS A 586 -1.83 4.28 17.88
C LYS A 586 -1.79 5.09 19.17
N ASN A 587 -0.73 4.93 19.96
CA ASN A 587 -0.55 5.67 21.21
C ASN A 587 -0.31 7.17 20.95
N ILE A 588 0.46 7.52 19.92
CA ILE A 588 0.71 8.92 19.53
C ILE A 588 -0.61 9.57 19.08
N ALA A 589 -1.36 8.94 18.18
CA ALA A 589 -2.64 9.44 17.72
C ALA A 589 -3.63 9.61 18.89
N GLY A 590 -3.75 8.62 19.77
CA GLY A 590 -4.58 8.70 20.96
C GLY A 590 -4.16 9.80 21.95
N SER A 591 -2.85 10.01 22.14
CA SER A 591 -2.36 11.10 22.98
C SER A 591 -2.67 12.49 22.39
N ILE A 592 -2.52 12.65 21.07
CA ILE A 592 -2.86 13.91 20.39
C ILE A 592 -4.38 14.13 20.43
N ASP A 593 -5.17 13.08 20.24
CA ASP A 593 -6.63 13.15 20.34
C ASP A 593 -7.08 13.56 21.74
N THR A 594 -6.47 13.02 22.79
CA THR A 594 -6.71 13.45 24.17
C THR A 594 -6.39 14.92 24.38
N GLN A 595 -5.27 15.42 23.81
CA GLN A 595 -4.92 16.84 23.87
C GLN A 595 -5.91 17.71 23.08
N ARG A 596 -6.35 17.24 21.91
CA ARG A 596 -7.36 17.90 21.07
C ARG A 596 -8.70 17.99 21.82
N THR A 597 -9.13 16.91 22.42
CA THR A 597 -10.39 16.82 23.19
C THR A 597 -10.33 17.68 24.46
N SER A 598 -9.18 17.78 25.12
CA SER A 598 -9.04 18.67 26.30
C SER A 598 -9.28 20.16 25.97
N ILE A 599 -9.13 20.56 24.72
CA ILE A 599 -9.39 21.94 24.26
C ILE A 599 -10.81 22.09 23.70
N SER A 600 -11.21 21.15 22.84
CA SER A 600 -12.44 21.23 22.06
C SER A 600 -13.60 20.42 22.62
N GLY A 601 -13.35 19.53 23.54
CA GLY A 601 -14.38 18.68 24.15
C GLY A 601 -15.25 19.44 25.14
N VAL A 602 -16.40 18.86 25.43
CA VAL A 602 -17.31 19.33 26.48
C VAL A 602 -16.89 18.69 27.80
N ASP A 603 -16.68 19.50 28.81
CA ASP A 603 -16.53 19.06 30.22
C ASP A 603 -17.87 19.26 30.92
N GLY A 604 -18.54 18.17 31.27
CA GLY A 604 -19.86 18.20 31.92
C GLY A 604 -19.90 18.99 33.23
N ASP A 605 -18.84 18.92 34.04
CA ASP A 605 -18.75 19.65 35.31
C ASP A 605 -18.58 21.16 35.07
N GLU A 606 -17.75 21.56 34.10
CA GLU A 606 -17.60 22.96 33.71
C GLU A 606 -18.89 23.54 33.14
N GLU A 607 -19.56 22.79 32.25
CA GLU A 607 -20.84 23.23 31.70
C GLU A 607 -21.96 23.28 32.74
N ALA A 608 -21.96 22.40 33.75
CA ALA A 608 -22.91 22.48 34.87
C ALA A 608 -22.70 23.77 35.71
N ILE A 609 -21.44 24.16 35.95
CA ILE A 609 -21.12 25.43 36.60
C ILE A 609 -21.58 26.62 35.74
N ASN A 610 -21.31 26.57 34.43
CA ASN A 610 -21.74 27.60 33.49
C ASN A 610 -23.26 27.72 33.42
N LEU A 611 -23.98 26.59 33.47
CA LEU A 611 -25.44 26.56 33.55
C LEU A 611 -25.98 27.35 34.72
N VAL A 612 -25.48 27.09 35.93
CA VAL A 612 -25.88 27.82 37.14
C VAL A 612 -25.55 29.30 37.04
N LYS A 613 -24.36 29.64 36.52
CA LYS A 613 -23.92 31.02 36.33
C LYS A 613 -24.84 31.80 35.37
N TYR A 614 -25.15 31.21 34.19
CA TYR A 614 -26.00 31.88 33.19
C TYR A 614 -27.47 31.90 33.62
N GLN A 615 -27.96 30.89 34.36
CA GLN A 615 -29.29 30.89 34.95
C GLN A 615 -29.46 32.01 35.98
N ASN A 616 -28.43 32.22 36.82
CA ASN A 616 -28.44 33.35 37.77
C ASN A 616 -28.41 34.71 37.03
N GLY A 617 -27.60 34.83 35.97
CA GLY A 617 -27.56 36.01 35.12
C GLY A 617 -28.92 36.33 34.49
N TYR A 618 -29.58 35.28 33.92
CA TYR A 618 -30.92 35.38 33.37
C TYR A 618 -31.96 35.84 34.40
N ASN A 619 -31.95 35.23 35.60
CA ASN A 619 -32.88 35.58 36.69
C ASN A 619 -32.70 37.03 37.17
N LEU A 620 -31.42 37.48 37.27
CA LEU A 620 -31.13 38.88 37.65
C LEU A 620 -31.59 39.86 36.58
N ALA A 621 -31.30 39.57 35.32
CA ALA A 621 -31.76 40.42 34.20
C ALA A 621 -33.29 40.49 34.09
N SER A 622 -33.99 39.36 34.32
CA SER A 622 -35.44 39.25 34.34
C SER A 622 -36.04 40.09 35.50
N LYS A 623 -35.47 40.01 36.71
CA LYS A 623 -35.89 40.88 37.84
C LYS A 623 -35.67 42.36 37.55
N MET A 624 -34.56 42.74 36.89
CA MET A 624 -34.31 44.11 36.50
C MET A 624 -35.37 44.59 35.50
N VAL A 625 -35.71 43.78 34.49
CA VAL A 625 -36.79 44.10 33.53
C VAL A 625 -38.11 44.31 34.27
N GLN A 626 -38.48 43.38 35.19
CA GLN A 626 -39.72 43.49 35.97
C GLN A 626 -39.75 44.78 36.80
N THR A 627 -38.69 45.08 37.58
CA THR A 627 -38.61 46.27 38.40
C THR A 627 -38.70 47.53 37.58
N LEU A 628 -38.00 47.61 36.45
CA LEU A 628 -38.03 48.75 35.55
C LEU A 628 -39.42 48.93 34.93
N THR A 629 -40.08 47.83 34.55
CA THR A 629 -41.46 47.84 34.03
C THR A 629 -42.43 48.41 35.10
N GLU A 630 -42.32 47.94 36.34
CA GLU A 630 -43.13 48.49 37.44
C GLU A 630 -42.89 49.97 37.70
N ILE A 631 -41.65 50.45 37.58
CA ILE A 631 -41.32 51.89 37.70
C ILE A 631 -41.95 52.69 36.55
N TYR A 632 -41.91 52.16 35.32
CA TYR A 632 -42.50 52.82 34.15
C TYR A 632 -44.03 52.81 34.21
N ASP A 633 -44.66 51.74 34.67
CA ASP A 633 -46.09 51.66 34.85
C ASP A 633 -46.56 52.71 35.86
N ARG A 634 -45.85 52.88 37.00
CA ARG A 634 -46.14 53.95 37.94
C ARG A 634 -45.93 55.34 37.34
N LEU A 635 -44.88 55.54 36.59
CA LEU A 635 -44.59 56.80 35.95
C LEU A 635 -45.70 57.18 34.95
N ILE A 636 -46.15 56.26 34.12
CA ILE A 636 -47.15 56.47 33.05
C ILE A 636 -48.57 56.59 33.65
N LEU A 637 -48.95 55.66 34.57
CA LEU A 637 -50.32 55.54 35.04
C LEU A 637 -50.63 56.46 36.26
N GLN A 638 -49.61 56.81 37.06
CA GLN A 638 -49.80 57.57 38.30
C GLN A 638 -49.34 59.01 38.23
N THR A 639 -48.41 59.38 37.32
CA THR A 639 -47.92 60.78 37.18
C THR A 639 -48.53 61.51 36.01
N GLY A 640 -49.25 60.83 35.11
CA GLY A 640 -49.99 61.46 34.04
C GLY A 640 -49.13 62.16 32.98
N VAL A 641 -47.89 61.81 32.80
CA VAL A 641 -46.98 62.35 31.76
C VAL A 641 -46.99 61.46 30.52
#